data_3ca5705c0f3027e6a11ec0387efccb07
#
_entry.id   3ca5705c0f3027e6a11ec0387efccb07
#
_cell.length_a   1.000
_cell.length_b   1.000
_cell.length_c   1.000
_cell.angle_alpha   90.00
_cell.angle_beta   90.00
_cell.angle_gamma   90.00
#
_symmetry.space_group_name_H-M   'P 1'
#
loop_
_entity.id
_entity.type
_entity.pdbx_description
1 polymer ?
#
loop_
_entity_poly.entity_id
_entity_poly.type
_entity_poly.pdbx_seq_one_letter_code
_entity_poly.pdbx_strand_id
1 'polypeptide(L)'
;MNLKKFSCLEFPDSSNKGDKMKKVKLLFGVHMHQPVDNFGDAVDEAIELCYAPFFATMREYPEFRFAVHSSGWLLNEIKTKHPKVFDDMLYLTKKGAIEWVGAGYYEPILSAINSLDAQAQINKLSRYLEKNLKSSPKGAWLTERVWESSVIRDLRACGLEYVVVDDYHFLSSGFDGGAMDGYYESEAGGEKIALFPISAALRYALPFFGVERSVEAILKCAKDEDSAAIIFDDLEKFGLWPKTHVWVYEKGWLKGFVEAVLANEQIETMHYKEYLETHRSKGLAYLNNTSYFEMGEWSLKSHQGLALEALKERLGDEYFQKDGVALVKGGIWKNFFIKYHESNYIHKRMMHHSKNQVQLKKGALEALYKLQTNDVLWHGVFGGLYLPNLRDNAYRYLLEIESSLAKKKTATSFLDVDMDGYEEFKVLTSELSLLFSSRYGGQLMEFGSLEKLFNWQNTLMRRHEAYHEKILHPKEVAPKIHEEEIESIHSDAALLDPTLKDDLIYDWHPKYSFIDHISTEAFSFEAFKGASYHEVGDFANRPFVFDEQRMAFKREGGVYLDKKYDTFCAKRYSFEAKSFSLALELQSEYAHELHYGVEFNFHFAHPDKVLLNGQKVGDGLSLVGVEELVLEDSYTQKALKISLDKKCMLHAYILNTISQSESGFERTAQQISLLLSLPFASRLELLTQMEVCDV
;
A
#
# COMPACT_ATOMS: atom_id res chain seq x y z
N MET A 1 -10.01 -7.41 -16.74
CA MET A 1 -11.49 -7.51 -16.77
C MET A 1 -11.98 -6.98 -18.11
N ASN A 2 -12.76 -7.72 -18.87
CA ASN A 2 -12.99 -7.45 -20.30
C ASN A 2 -14.11 -6.41 -20.46
N LEU A 3 -13.85 -5.21 -20.95
CA LEU A 3 -14.85 -4.12 -21.14
C LEU A 3 -16.09 -4.52 -21.96
N LYS A 4 -16.00 -5.52 -22.83
CA LYS A 4 -17.18 -6.10 -23.50
C LYS A 4 -18.20 -6.73 -22.53
N LYS A 5 -17.83 -7.01 -21.29
CA LYS A 5 -18.67 -7.66 -20.28
C LYS A 5 -19.67 -6.70 -19.62
N PHE A 6 -19.42 -5.38 -19.68
CA PHE A 6 -20.37 -4.36 -19.21
C PHE A 6 -21.42 -3.95 -20.27
N SER A 7 -21.29 -4.39 -21.53
CA SER A 7 -22.26 -4.05 -22.58
C SER A 7 -23.57 -4.83 -22.52
N CYS A 8 -23.70 -5.81 -21.64
CA CYS A 8 -24.89 -6.69 -21.53
C CYS A 8 -25.77 -6.39 -20.31
N LEU A 9 -25.70 -5.22 -19.71
CA LEU A 9 -26.79 -4.72 -18.90
C LEU A 9 -27.88 -4.21 -19.85
N GLU A 10 -28.68 -5.13 -20.40
CA GLU A 10 -29.94 -4.79 -21.02
C GLU A 10 -30.88 -4.25 -19.96
N PHE A 11 -31.00 -2.92 -19.93
CA PHE A 11 -32.08 -2.27 -19.21
C PHE A 11 -33.41 -2.57 -19.93
N PRO A 12 -34.52 -2.77 -19.22
CA PRO A 12 -35.81 -3.02 -19.83
C PRO A 12 -36.17 -1.88 -20.78
N ASP A 13 -36.54 -2.23 -21.99
CA ASP A 13 -36.95 -1.31 -23.06
C ASP A 13 -38.23 -0.58 -22.63
N SER A 14 -38.13 0.67 -22.19
CA SER A 14 -39.26 1.52 -21.86
C SER A 14 -39.69 2.35 -23.05
N SER A 15 -40.20 1.71 -24.10
CA SER A 15 -40.91 2.42 -25.15
C SER A 15 -42.31 2.80 -24.69
N ASN A 16 -42.45 3.89 -23.91
CA ASN A 16 -43.73 4.53 -23.67
C ASN A 16 -43.75 5.92 -24.29
N LYS A 17 -44.54 6.11 -25.30
CA LYS A 17 -44.75 7.37 -26.02
C LYS A 17 -45.53 8.35 -25.15
N GLY A 18 -44.86 9.41 -24.68
CA GLY A 18 -45.56 10.56 -24.08
C GLY A 18 -44.90 11.18 -22.83
N ASP A 19 -43.73 10.74 -22.40
CA ASP A 19 -43.06 11.32 -21.22
C ASP A 19 -42.33 12.63 -21.60
N LYS A 20 -42.50 13.66 -20.75
CA LYS A 20 -41.58 14.80 -20.66
C LYS A 20 -40.13 14.28 -20.60
N MET A 21 -39.24 14.85 -21.39
CA MET A 21 -37.82 14.48 -21.35
C MET A 21 -37.34 14.54 -19.91
N LYS A 22 -36.92 13.38 -19.35
CA LYS A 22 -36.41 13.29 -17.97
C LYS A 22 -35.07 13.98 -17.90
N LYS A 23 -34.85 14.77 -16.85
CA LYS A 23 -33.56 15.42 -16.58
C LYS A 23 -32.75 14.61 -15.56
N VAL A 24 -31.43 14.70 -15.65
CA VAL A 24 -30.51 14.07 -14.71
C VAL A 24 -29.52 15.10 -14.16
N LYS A 25 -29.26 15.04 -12.86
CA LYS A 25 -28.20 15.83 -12.22
C LYS A 25 -26.89 15.08 -12.35
N LEU A 26 -25.91 15.68 -13.02
CA LEU A 26 -24.56 15.12 -13.09
C LEU A 26 -23.75 15.62 -11.89
N LEU A 27 -23.45 14.71 -10.98
CA LEU A 27 -22.54 14.92 -9.86
C LEU A 27 -21.18 14.35 -10.26
N PHE A 28 -20.36 15.19 -10.90
CA PHE A 28 -19.05 14.81 -11.40
C PHE A 28 -17.97 15.17 -10.42
N GLY A 29 -17.14 14.24 -9.98
CA GLY A 29 -16.03 14.47 -9.08
C GLY A 29 -14.75 13.74 -9.50
N VAL A 30 -13.61 14.34 -9.17
CA VAL A 30 -12.29 13.79 -9.46
C VAL A 30 -11.43 13.77 -8.19
N HIS A 31 -10.67 12.70 -8.05
CA HIS A 31 -9.69 12.50 -6.98
C HIS A 31 -8.28 12.55 -7.57
N MET A 32 -7.44 13.42 -7.01
CA MET A 32 -6.02 13.56 -7.38
C MET A 32 -5.17 12.88 -6.33
N HIS A 33 -4.38 11.91 -6.74
CA HIS A 33 -3.53 11.14 -5.85
C HIS A 33 -2.09 11.04 -6.31
N GLN A 34 -1.17 11.27 -5.38
CA GLN A 34 0.23 10.90 -5.46
C GLN A 34 0.70 10.50 -4.07
N PRO A 35 1.47 9.40 -3.92
CA PRO A 35 2.02 9.00 -2.63
C PRO A 35 2.83 10.12 -1.97
N VAL A 36 2.70 10.25 -0.66
CA VAL A 36 3.39 11.29 0.11
C VAL A 36 4.91 11.13 -0.02
N ASP A 37 5.60 12.23 -0.37
CA ASP A 37 7.04 12.27 -0.63
C ASP A 37 7.50 11.25 -1.71
N ASN A 38 6.65 11.00 -2.73
CA ASN A 38 7.02 10.25 -3.93
C ASN A 38 8.17 10.92 -4.69
N PHE A 39 8.80 10.23 -5.62
CA PHE A 39 9.85 10.79 -6.48
C PHE A 39 9.37 12.07 -7.17
N GLY A 40 10.22 13.12 -7.13
CA GLY A 40 9.87 14.42 -7.68
C GLY A 40 9.49 14.34 -9.16
N ASP A 41 10.26 13.59 -9.95
CA ASP A 41 10.02 13.42 -11.40
C ASP A 41 8.66 12.76 -11.66
N ALA A 42 8.24 11.77 -10.87
CA ALA A 42 6.94 11.12 -11.01
C ALA A 42 5.77 12.08 -10.67
N VAL A 43 5.95 12.91 -9.66
CA VAL A 43 4.97 13.93 -9.29
C VAL A 43 4.87 15.01 -10.35
N ASP A 44 6.02 15.48 -10.89
CA ASP A 44 6.07 16.48 -11.95
C ASP A 44 5.44 15.94 -13.24
N GLU A 45 5.71 14.69 -13.62
CA GLU A 45 5.08 14.01 -14.76
C GLU A 45 3.55 13.93 -14.59
N ALA A 46 3.06 13.56 -13.40
CA ALA A 46 1.63 13.52 -13.12
C ALA A 46 0.97 14.90 -13.27
N ILE A 47 1.66 15.94 -12.83
CA ILE A 47 1.16 17.31 -12.98
C ILE A 47 1.15 17.75 -14.44
N GLU A 48 2.22 17.48 -15.18
CA GLU A 48 2.35 17.91 -16.58
C GLU A 48 1.43 17.16 -17.53
N LEU A 49 1.33 15.83 -17.38
CA LEU A 49 0.53 15.00 -18.30
C LEU A 49 -0.95 14.94 -17.95
N CYS A 50 -1.33 15.21 -16.70
CA CYS A 50 -2.70 15.03 -16.25
C CYS A 50 -3.30 16.27 -15.60
N TYR A 51 -2.76 16.75 -14.49
CA TYR A 51 -3.45 17.77 -13.69
C TYR A 51 -3.44 19.14 -14.35
N ALA A 52 -2.32 19.58 -14.89
CA ALA A 52 -2.23 20.88 -15.55
C ALA A 52 -3.14 20.99 -16.78
N PRO A 53 -3.15 20.05 -17.75
CA PRO A 53 -4.06 20.13 -18.89
C PRO A 53 -5.52 19.97 -18.51
N PHE A 54 -5.85 19.20 -17.45
CA PHE A 54 -7.23 19.09 -16.95
C PHE A 54 -7.74 20.45 -16.47
N PHE A 55 -7.05 21.09 -15.52
CA PHE A 55 -7.50 22.36 -14.97
C PHE A 55 -7.43 23.49 -16.00
N ALA A 56 -6.47 23.47 -16.92
CA ALA A 56 -6.43 24.42 -18.03
C ALA A 56 -7.66 24.30 -18.96
N THR A 57 -8.07 23.07 -19.30
CA THR A 57 -9.28 22.83 -20.11
C THR A 57 -10.53 23.27 -19.33
N MET A 58 -10.68 22.85 -18.06
CA MET A 58 -11.85 23.20 -17.26
C MET A 58 -11.97 24.71 -17.02
N ARG A 59 -10.85 25.45 -17.01
CA ARG A 59 -10.84 26.90 -16.92
C ARG A 59 -11.57 27.61 -18.05
N GLU A 60 -11.68 26.98 -19.22
CA GLU A 60 -12.43 27.50 -20.37
C GLU A 60 -13.95 27.37 -20.16
N TYR A 61 -14.40 26.50 -19.23
CA TYR A 61 -15.82 26.17 -18.99
C TYR A 61 -16.20 26.36 -17.50
N PRO A 62 -16.13 27.57 -16.94
CA PRO A 62 -16.40 27.81 -15.52
C PRO A 62 -17.86 27.54 -15.10
N GLU A 63 -18.77 27.34 -16.05
CA GLU A 63 -20.15 26.92 -15.82
C GLU A 63 -20.31 25.42 -15.59
N PHE A 64 -19.32 24.59 -15.96
CA PHE A 64 -19.32 23.17 -15.64
C PHE A 64 -18.97 22.97 -14.17
N ARG A 65 -19.93 22.52 -13.39
CA ARG A 65 -19.76 22.30 -11.93
C ARG A 65 -19.25 20.90 -11.64
N PHE A 66 -18.21 20.79 -10.82
CA PHE A 66 -17.61 19.52 -10.46
C PHE A 66 -16.99 19.56 -9.08
N ALA A 67 -16.73 18.39 -8.48
CA ALA A 67 -16.07 18.25 -7.21
C ALA A 67 -14.61 17.82 -7.41
N VAL A 68 -13.74 18.23 -6.48
CA VAL A 68 -12.31 17.83 -6.48
C VAL A 68 -11.90 17.42 -5.07
N HIS A 69 -11.23 16.29 -4.97
CA HIS A 69 -10.44 15.89 -3.81
C HIS A 69 -8.96 15.82 -4.16
N SER A 70 -8.11 16.19 -3.22
CA SER A 70 -6.66 15.97 -3.27
C SER A 70 -6.09 15.98 -1.85
N SER A 71 -4.99 15.26 -1.63
CA SER A 71 -4.26 15.38 -0.37
C SER A 71 -3.73 16.78 -0.16
N GLY A 72 -3.61 17.20 1.08
CA GLY A 72 -3.03 18.50 1.39
C GLY A 72 -1.55 18.59 1.05
N TRP A 73 -0.86 17.44 1.05
CA TRP A 73 0.52 17.33 0.61
C TRP A 73 0.66 17.64 -0.89
N LEU A 74 -0.13 16.98 -1.73
CA LEU A 74 -0.10 17.18 -3.20
C LEU A 74 -0.48 18.61 -3.56
N LEU A 75 -1.52 19.16 -2.94
CA LEU A 75 -1.89 20.57 -3.14
C LEU A 75 -0.77 21.54 -2.77
N ASN A 76 0.03 21.22 -1.75
CA ASN A 76 1.17 22.03 -1.36
C ASN A 76 2.32 21.92 -2.36
N GLU A 77 2.58 20.72 -2.90
CA GLU A 77 3.55 20.50 -3.99
C GLU A 77 3.16 21.30 -5.23
N ILE A 78 1.91 21.18 -5.69
CA ILE A 78 1.38 21.93 -6.84
C ILE A 78 1.52 23.43 -6.59
N LYS A 79 1.11 23.93 -5.42
CA LYS A 79 1.19 25.36 -5.08
C LYS A 79 2.62 25.88 -5.14
N THR A 80 3.59 25.09 -4.68
CA THR A 80 4.98 25.49 -4.52
C THR A 80 5.77 25.40 -5.81
N LYS A 81 5.58 24.31 -6.55
CA LYS A 81 6.37 23.99 -7.74
C LYS A 81 5.65 24.34 -9.06
N HIS A 82 4.33 24.28 -9.08
CA HIS A 82 3.49 24.51 -10.26
C HIS A 82 2.42 25.57 -10.02
N PRO A 83 2.78 26.82 -9.64
CA PRO A 83 1.82 27.84 -9.18
C PRO A 83 0.74 28.18 -10.19
N LYS A 84 1.00 28.03 -11.50
CA LYS A 84 0.02 28.27 -12.56
C LYS A 84 -1.18 27.31 -12.44
N VAL A 85 -0.91 26.02 -12.18
CA VAL A 85 -1.97 25.02 -11.99
C VAL A 85 -2.80 25.36 -10.75
N PHE A 86 -2.13 25.77 -9.68
CA PHE A 86 -2.81 26.21 -8.46
C PHE A 86 -3.67 27.46 -8.67
N ASP A 87 -3.22 28.41 -9.52
CA ASP A 87 -3.99 29.59 -9.89
C ASP A 87 -5.23 29.25 -10.71
N ASP A 88 -5.16 28.24 -11.58
CA ASP A 88 -6.32 27.73 -12.34
C ASP A 88 -7.35 27.09 -11.41
N MET A 89 -6.91 26.28 -10.44
CA MET A 89 -7.77 25.73 -9.37
C MET A 89 -8.45 26.85 -8.56
N LEU A 90 -7.69 27.85 -8.14
CA LEU A 90 -8.21 28.99 -7.37
C LEU A 90 -9.20 29.83 -8.19
N TYR A 91 -8.94 30.02 -9.48
CA TYR A 91 -9.85 30.71 -10.38
C TYR A 91 -11.19 29.97 -10.47
N LEU A 92 -11.17 28.67 -10.76
CA LEU A 92 -12.37 27.83 -10.87
C LEU A 92 -13.14 27.78 -9.55
N THR A 93 -12.44 27.70 -8.41
CA THR A 93 -13.09 27.77 -7.08
C THR A 93 -13.81 29.09 -6.87
N LYS A 94 -13.18 30.22 -7.22
CA LYS A 94 -13.81 31.57 -7.10
C LYS A 94 -15.00 31.75 -8.05
N LYS A 95 -15.02 31.06 -9.17
CA LYS A 95 -16.14 31.04 -10.10
C LYS A 95 -17.30 30.15 -9.64
N GLY A 96 -17.08 29.34 -8.60
CA GLY A 96 -18.07 28.38 -8.12
C GLY A 96 -18.16 27.12 -8.99
N ALA A 97 -17.18 26.87 -9.86
CA ALA A 97 -17.10 25.65 -10.64
C ALA A 97 -16.67 24.44 -9.80
N ILE A 98 -15.73 24.62 -8.84
CA ILE A 98 -15.21 23.55 -8.00
C ILE A 98 -15.87 23.55 -6.62
N GLU A 99 -16.37 22.37 -6.23
CA GLU A 99 -16.61 21.98 -4.85
C GLU A 99 -15.41 21.16 -4.34
N TRP A 100 -14.70 21.67 -3.31
CA TRP A 100 -13.62 20.92 -2.69
C TRP A 100 -14.17 19.95 -1.65
N VAL A 101 -13.67 18.70 -1.70
CA VAL A 101 -14.04 17.61 -0.79
C VAL A 101 -12.90 17.37 0.19
N GLY A 102 -13.22 17.20 1.47
CA GLY A 102 -12.28 16.95 2.54
C GLY A 102 -11.84 15.48 2.62
N ALA A 103 -10.78 15.24 3.37
CA ALA A 103 -10.25 13.91 3.75
C ALA A 103 -9.18 14.06 4.84
N GLY A 104 -8.44 13.00 5.15
CA GLY A 104 -7.18 13.12 5.88
C GLY A 104 -6.11 13.83 5.05
N TYR A 105 -5.33 14.71 5.67
CA TYR A 105 -4.35 15.58 4.97
C TYR A 105 -3.27 14.78 4.21
N TYR A 106 -2.85 13.62 4.74
CA TYR A 106 -1.88 12.69 4.15
C TYR A 106 -2.52 11.39 3.66
N GLU A 107 -3.80 11.40 3.38
CA GLU A 107 -4.58 10.25 2.90
C GLU A 107 -4.43 8.96 3.71
N PRO A 108 -4.62 9.01 5.03
CA PRO A 108 -4.72 7.80 5.80
C PRO A 108 -6.02 7.05 5.50
N ILE A 109 -6.03 5.75 5.71
CA ILE A 109 -7.29 5.01 5.88
C ILE A 109 -7.87 5.40 7.23
N LEU A 110 -8.91 6.21 7.25
CA LEU A 110 -9.46 6.79 8.49
C LEU A 110 -9.86 5.74 9.52
N SER A 111 -10.39 4.60 9.08
CA SER A 111 -10.76 3.48 9.96
C SER A 111 -9.56 2.68 10.49
N ALA A 112 -8.34 2.93 9.98
CA ALA A 112 -7.11 2.25 10.40
C ALA A 112 -6.23 3.11 11.32
N ILE A 113 -6.63 4.35 11.63
CA ILE A 113 -5.95 5.23 12.58
C ILE A 113 -6.88 5.58 13.75
N ASN A 114 -6.34 6.17 14.81
CA ASN A 114 -7.18 6.57 15.94
C ASN A 114 -8.00 7.83 15.63
N SER A 115 -9.09 8.01 16.35
CA SER A 115 -10.04 9.11 16.16
C SER A 115 -9.40 10.51 16.32
N LEU A 116 -8.45 10.68 17.24
CA LEU A 116 -7.76 11.97 17.42
C LEU A 116 -6.94 12.34 16.19
N ASP A 117 -6.21 11.38 15.62
CA ASP A 117 -5.41 11.57 14.40
C ASP A 117 -6.33 11.81 13.20
N ALA A 118 -7.40 11.02 13.07
CA ALA A 118 -8.37 11.17 11.99
C ALA A 118 -8.95 12.59 11.98
N GLN A 119 -9.45 13.06 13.11
CA GLN A 119 -10.00 14.41 13.24
C GLN A 119 -8.92 15.49 13.02
N ALA A 120 -7.70 15.30 13.52
CA ALA A 120 -6.61 16.24 13.34
C ALA A 120 -6.22 16.40 11.86
N GLN A 121 -6.12 15.28 11.12
CA GLN A 121 -5.80 15.27 9.70
C GLN A 121 -6.93 15.86 8.84
N ILE A 122 -8.20 15.52 9.12
CA ILE A 122 -9.37 16.11 8.44
C ILE A 122 -9.41 17.62 8.64
N ASN A 123 -9.28 18.08 9.89
CA ASN A 123 -9.26 19.50 10.21
C ASN A 123 -8.04 20.22 9.61
N LYS A 124 -6.91 19.54 9.45
CA LYS A 124 -5.71 20.09 8.80
C LYS A 124 -5.97 20.36 7.32
N LEU A 125 -6.58 19.41 6.59
CA LEU A 125 -6.95 19.60 5.18
C LEU A 125 -8.01 20.69 5.03
N SER A 126 -9.06 20.66 5.84
CA SER A 126 -10.14 21.68 5.81
C SER A 126 -9.59 23.10 5.98
N ARG A 127 -8.70 23.31 6.96
CA ARG A 127 -8.02 24.60 7.16
C ARG A 127 -7.10 24.98 6.00
N TYR A 128 -6.45 24.01 5.36
CA TYR A 128 -5.63 24.27 4.18
C TYR A 128 -6.48 24.77 3.01
N LEU A 129 -7.60 24.10 2.73
CA LEU A 129 -8.55 24.46 1.67
C LEU A 129 -9.16 25.84 1.91
N GLU A 130 -9.60 26.11 3.13
CA GLU A 130 -10.16 27.42 3.52
C GLU A 130 -9.13 28.55 3.34
N LYS A 131 -7.91 28.35 3.84
CA LYS A 131 -6.86 29.35 3.78
C LYS A 131 -6.40 29.64 2.35
N ASN A 132 -6.17 28.61 1.55
CA ASN A 132 -5.50 28.71 0.26
C ASN A 132 -6.45 28.74 -0.93
N LEU A 133 -7.57 28.01 -0.88
CA LEU A 133 -8.54 27.88 -1.96
C LEU A 133 -9.90 28.53 -1.65
N LYS A 134 -10.06 29.12 -0.43
CA LYS A 134 -11.29 29.81 -0.02
C LYS A 134 -12.53 28.90 -0.05
N SER A 135 -12.36 27.63 0.26
CA SER A 135 -13.43 26.64 0.27
C SER A 135 -13.44 25.87 1.59
N SER A 136 -14.63 25.74 2.18
CA SER A 136 -14.86 24.92 3.38
C SER A 136 -15.57 23.64 2.94
N PRO A 137 -14.92 22.46 3.02
CA PRO A 137 -15.48 21.22 2.55
C PRO A 137 -16.69 20.77 3.38
N LYS A 138 -17.69 20.20 2.72
CA LYS A 138 -18.87 19.58 3.33
C LYS A 138 -18.88 18.07 3.13
N GLY A 139 -18.23 17.58 2.10
CA GLY A 139 -18.09 16.17 1.79
C GLY A 139 -16.75 15.60 2.18
N ALA A 140 -16.68 14.27 2.24
CA ALA A 140 -15.46 13.53 2.43
C ALA A 140 -15.21 12.54 1.28
N TRP A 141 -13.96 12.51 0.82
CA TRP A 141 -13.37 11.36 0.14
C TRP A 141 -12.81 10.39 1.18
N LEU A 142 -13.15 9.12 1.08
CA LEU A 142 -12.53 8.08 1.86
C LEU A 142 -11.39 7.47 1.04
N THR A 143 -10.18 7.57 1.54
CA THR A 143 -9.01 6.98 0.89
C THR A 143 -9.26 5.52 0.56
N GLU A 144 -9.01 5.12 -0.69
CA GLU A 144 -9.33 3.80 -1.23
C GLU A 144 -10.80 3.40 -1.05
N ARG A 145 -11.69 4.36 -0.87
CA ARG A 145 -13.13 4.14 -0.61
C ARG A 145 -13.39 3.14 0.52
N VAL A 146 -12.45 3.04 1.47
CA VAL A 146 -12.58 2.15 2.62
C VAL A 146 -13.62 2.66 3.59
N TRP A 147 -14.74 1.95 3.67
CA TRP A 147 -15.86 2.28 4.53
C TRP A 147 -15.91 1.38 5.77
N GLU A 148 -16.05 2.01 6.92
CA GLU A 148 -16.51 1.43 8.19
C GLU A 148 -17.43 2.47 8.86
N SER A 149 -18.55 2.05 9.44
CA SER A 149 -19.50 3.00 10.06
C SER A 149 -18.89 3.80 11.22
N SER A 150 -17.80 3.31 11.82
CA SER A 150 -17.05 4.01 12.88
C SER A 150 -16.55 5.39 12.47
N VAL A 151 -16.25 5.63 11.19
CA VAL A 151 -15.72 6.91 10.69
C VAL A 151 -16.76 8.03 10.71
N ILE A 152 -18.07 7.71 10.79
CA ILE A 152 -19.15 8.70 10.78
C ILE A 152 -18.94 9.75 11.89
N ARG A 153 -18.61 9.31 13.09
CA ARG A 153 -18.41 10.20 14.24
C ARG A 153 -17.27 11.20 14.02
N ASP A 154 -16.16 10.74 13.46
CA ASP A 154 -14.99 11.58 13.20
C ASP A 154 -15.27 12.59 12.09
N LEU A 155 -15.94 12.17 11.03
CA LEU A 155 -16.36 13.04 9.93
C LEU A 155 -17.32 14.12 10.43
N ARG A 156 -18.35 13.73 11.19
CA ARG A 156 -19.33 14.67 11.76
C ARG A 156 -18.71 15.65 12.76
N ALA A 157 -17.81 15.18 13.61
CA ALA A 157 -17.07 16.02 14.54
C ALA A 157 -16.22 17.09 13.82
N CYS A 158 -15.81 16.82 12.56
CA CYS A 158 -15.10 17.76 11.70
C CYS A 158 -16.01 18.60 10.79
N GLY A 159 -17.34 18.49 10.92
CA GLY A 159 -18.32 19.29 10.18
C GLY A 159 -18.59 18.79 8.76
N LEU A 160 -18.20 17.56 8.42
CA LEU A 160 -18.49 16.93 7.14
C LEU A 160 -19.88 16.28 7.17
N GLU A 161 -20.63 16.40 6.11
CA GLU A 161 -22.06 16.10 6.04
C GLU A 161 -22.36 14.92 5.11
N TYR A 162 -21.47 14.63 4.16
CA TYR A 162 -21.61 13.51 3.24
C TYR A 162 -20.28 12.82 2.92
N VAL A 163 -20.36 11.59 2.44
CA VAL A 163 -19.25 10.83 1.85
C VAL A 163 -19.67 10.23 0.51
N VAL A 164 -18.68 10.04 -0.35
CA VAL A 164 -18.84 9.27 -1.59
C VAL A 164 -18.28 7.87 -1.36
N VAL A 165 -19.02 6.83 -1.72
CA VAL A 165 -18.65 5.42 -1.59
C VAL A 165 -18.98 4.70 -2.89
N ASP A 166 -18.31 3.58 -3.16
CA ASP A 166 -18.56 2.79 -4.36
C ASP A 166 -19.97 2.15 -4.33
N ASP A 167 -20.62 1.96 -5.47
CA ASP A 167 -21.92 1.30 -5.56
C ASP A 167 -21.87 -0.15 -5.04
N TYR A 168 -20.70 -0.79 -5.13
CA TYR A 168 -20.47 -2.10 -4.54
C TYR A 168 -20.76 -2.15 -3.03
N HIS A 169 -20.55 -1.05 -2.29
CA HIS A 169 -20.91 -1.00 -0.85
C HIS A 169 -22.40 -1.24 -0.65
N PHE A 170 -23.23 -0.68 -1.51
CA PHE A 170 -24.68 -0.87 -1.49
C PHE A 170 -25.06 -2.27 -1.98
N LEU A 171 -24.55 -2.70 -3.12
CA LEU A 171 -24.82 -4.04 -3.68
C LEU A 171 -24.49 -5.14 -2.69
N SER A 172 -23.29 -5.08 -2.09
CA SER A 172 -22.85 -6.08 -1.10
C SER A 172 -23.64 -6.03 0.21
N SER A 173 -24.43 -4.97 0.43
CA SER A 173 -25.31 -4.78 1.59
C SER A 173 -26.78 -5.07 1.29
N GLY A 174 -27.10 -5.59 0.10
CA GLY A 174 -28.43 -6.04 -0.28
C GLY A 174 -29.31 -5.01 -0.96
N PHE A 175 -28.73 -3.93 -1.50
CA PHE A 175 -29.46 -2.95 -2.30
C PHE A 175 -29.51 -3.33 -3.78
N ASP A 176 -30.59 -2.98 -4.45
CA ASP A 176 -30.70 -3.15 -5.89
C ASP A 176 -29.88 -2.11 -6.64
N GLY A 177 -29.15 -2.53 -7.70
CA GLY A 177 -28.38 -1.63 -8.55
C GLY A 177 -29.20 -0.53 -9.23
N GLY A 178 -30.51 -0.76 -9.41
CA GLY A 178 -31.45 0.21 -9.94
C GLY A 178 -31.78 1.38 -8.99
N ALA A 179 -31.43 1.32 -7.70
CA ALA A 179 -31.79 2.32 -6.70
C ALA A 179 -30.71 3.37 -6.43
N MET A 180 -29.61 3.40 -7.21
CA MET A 180 -28.41 4.21 -6.91
C MET A 180 -28.34 5.54 -7.68
N ASP A 181 -29.46 6.21 -7.80
CA ASP A 181 -29.63 7.47 -8.50
C ASP A 181 -29.88 8.69 -7.58
N GLY A 182 -29.33 8.63 -6.36
CA GLY A 182 -29.40 9.66 -5.34
C GLY A 182 -28.67 9.26 -4.07
N TYR A 183 -28.72 10.05 -3.02
CA TYR A 183 -28.03 9.77 -1.76
C TYR A 183 -28.92 9.03 -0.76
N TYR A 184 -28.28 8.31 0.13
CA TYR A 184 -28.86 7.64 1.28
C TYR A 184 -28.34 8.23 2.57
N GLU A 185 -29.03 8.02 3.69
CA GLU A 185 -28.55 8.39 5.01
C GLU A 185 -28.07 7.17 5.78
N SER A 186 -26.96 7.29 6.49
CA SER A 186 -26.46 6.30 7.43
C SER A 186 -26.23 6.91 8.79
N GLU A 187 -26.19 6.07 9.83
CA GLU A 187 -26.07 6.51 11.21
C GLU A 187 -25.09 5.62 11.96
N ALA A 188 -24.30 6.22 12.87
CA ALA A 188 -23.53 5.49 13.88
C ALA A 188 -23.43 6.30 15.17
N GLY A 189 -23.98 5.72 16.26
CA GLY A 189 -23.91 6.31 17.60
C GLY A 189 -24.64 7.64 17.73
N GLY A 190 -25.72 7.81 16.97
CA GLY A 190 -26.55 9.02 16.99
C GLY A 190 -26.10 10.11 16.01
N GLU A 191 -24.96 9.93 15.33
CA GLU A 191 -24.50 10.85 14.29
C GLU A 191 -24.92 10.35 12.91
N LYS A 192 -25.41 11.26 12.06
CA LYS A 192 -25.95 10.96 10.74
C LYS A 192 -25.06 11.55 9.64
N ILE A 193 -24.87 10.80 8.55
CA ILE A 193 -24.13 11.24 7.37
C ILE A 193 -24.84 10.78 6.09
N ALA A 194 -24.74 11.57 5.01
CA ALA A 194 -25.23 11.17 3.70
C ALA A 194 -24.19 10.35 2.93
N LEU A 195 -24.67 9.33 2.21
CA LEU A 195 -23.86 8.42 1.40
C LEU A 195 -24.25 8.55 -0.07
N PHE A 196 -23.30 8.93 -0.92
CA PHE A 196 -23.48 9.00 -2.36
C PHE A 196 -22.86 7.75 -3.02
N PRO A 197 -23.65 6.89 -3.70
CA PRO A 197 -23.15 5.72 -4.43
C PRO A 197 -22.49 6.13 -5.75
N ILE A 198 -21.19 5.95 -5.87
CA ILE A 198 -20.45 6.17 -7.11
C ILE A 198 -20.79 5.05 -8.09
N SER A 199 -21.25 5.41 -9.29
CA SER A 199 -21.59 4.42 -10.33
C SER A 199 -20.35 3.79 -10.96
N ALA A 200 -20.15 2.47 -10.74
CA ALA A 200 -19.10 1.72 -11.41
C ALA A 200 -19.24 1.78 -12.95
N ALA A 201 -20.47 1.76 -13.48
CA ALA A 201 -20.72 1.86 -14.92
C ALA A 201 -20.19 3.18 -15.51
N LEU A 202 -20.39 4.32 -14.81
CA LEU A 202 -19.84 5.61 -15.24
C LEU A 202 -18.32 5.67 -15.08
N ARG A 203 -17.75 5.08 -14.01
CA ARG A 203 -16.30 5.01 -13.81
C ARG A 203 -15.56 4.24 -14.90
N TYR A 204 -16.20 3.19 -15.45
CA TYR A 204 -15.65 2.44 -16.59
C TYR A 204 -15.97 3.06 -17.95
N ALA A 205 -16.95 3.96 -18.03
CA ALA A 205 -17.24 4.69 -19.26
C ALA A 205 -16.33 5.91 -19.46
N LEU A 206 -16.06 6.67 -18.40
CA LEU A 206 -15.29 7.92 -18.47
C LEU A 206 -13.84 7.69 -17.99
N PRO A 207 -12.82 8.12 -18.78
CA PRO A 207 -12.87 8.72 -20.13
C PRO A 207 -12.70 7.71 -21.29
N PHE A 208 -12.97 6.41 -21.08
CA PHE A 208 -12.60 5.33 -22.00
C PHE A 208 -13.52 5.19 -23.21
N PHE A 209 -14.79 5.58 -23.09
CA PHE A 209 -15.74 5.57 -24.22
C PHE A 209 -15.71 6.89 -24.98
N GLY A 210 -16.12 6.88 -26.24
CA GLY A 210 -16.34 8.08 -27.00
C GLY A 210 -17.35 9.02 -26.35
N VAL A 211 -17.29 10.32 -26.66
CA VAL A 211 -18.08 11.38 -26.02
C VAL A 211 -19.58 11.07 -26.05
N GLU A 212 -20.12 10.71 -27.19
CA GLU A 212 -21.56 10.42 -27.37
C GLU A 212 -22.02 9.28 -26.46
N ARG A 213 -21.27 8.19 -26.44
CA ARG A 213 -21.58 7.03 -25.59
C ARG A 213 -21.44 7.34 -24.10
N SER A 214 -20.52 8.22 -23.73
CA SER A 214 -20.37 8.71 -22.37
C SER A 214 -21.57 9.54 -21.90
N VAL A 215 -22.06 10.42 -22.79
CA VAL A 215 -23.29 11.22 -22.54
C VAL A 215 -24.52 10.31 -22.46
N GLU A 216 -24.64 9.31 -23.32
CA GLU A 216 -25.72 8.32 -23.25
C GLU A 216 -25.71 7.53 -21.93
N ALA A 217 -24.53 7.18 -21.43
CA ALA A 217 -24.41 6.50 -20.13
C ALA A 217 -24.93 7.38 -18.97
N ILE A 218 -24.68 8.68 -19.01
CA ILE A 218 -25.22 9.65 -18.05
C ILE A 218 -26.74 9.72 -18.17
N LEU A 219 -27.27 9.84 -19.37
CA LEU A 219 -28.72 9.95 -19.63
C LEU A 219 -29.50 8.71 -19.19
N LYS A 220 -28.89 7.52 -19.23
CA LYS A 220 -29.49 6.28 -18.71
C LYS A 220 -29.77 6.32 -17.19
N CYS A 221 -29.10 7.21 -16.44
CA CYS A 221 -29.38 7.42 -15.02
C CYS A 221 -30.67 8.24 -14.78
N ALA A 222 -31.25 8.88 -15.79
CA ALA A 222 -32.45 9.71 -15.67
C ALA A 222 -33.72 8.86 -15.52
N LYS A 223 -34.23 8.70 -14.28
CA LYS A 223 -35.47 7.95 -13.97
C LYS A 223 -36.62 8.88 -13.60
N ASP A 224 -36.34 9.91 -12.79
CA ASP A 224 -37.29 10.91 -12.30
C ASP A 224 -36.59 12.29 -12.21
N GLU A 225 -37.29 13.29 -11.69
CA GLU A 225 -36.76 14.65 -11.56
C GLU A 225 -35.64 14.79 -10.52
N ASP A 226 -35.54 13.85 -9.59
CA ASP A 226 -34.55 13.82 -8.52
C ASP A 226 -33.32 12.92 -8.87
N SER A 227 -33.29 12.32 -10.04
CA SER A 227 -32.25 11.38 -10.42
C SER A 227 -30.90 12.05 -10.61
N ALA A 228 -29.85 11.42 -10.06
CA ALA A 228 -28.46 11.82 -10.21
C ALA A 228 -27.62 10.75 -10.91
N ALA A 229 -26.75 11.16 -11.81
CA ALA A 229 -25.63 10.41 -12.33
C ALA A 229 -24.42 10.76 -11.45
N ILE A 230 -23.98 9.82 -10.63
CA ILE A 230 -22.99 10.04 -9.57
C ILE A 230 -21.68 9.40 -9.98
N ILE A 231 -20.64 10.20 -10.17
CA ILE A 231 -19.28 9.75 -10.45
C ILE A 231 -18.27 10.51 -9.62
N PHE A 232 -17.37 9.78 -8.97
CA PHE A 232 -16.17 10.31 -8.32
C PHE A 232 -15.05 9.30 -8.55
N ASP A 233 -14.00 9.68 -9.29
CA ASP A 233 -12.99 8.73 -9.72
C ASP A 233 -11.61 9.38 -9.84
N ASP A 234 -10.58 8.55 -10.01
CA ASP A 234 -9.18 8.95 -10.09
C ASP A 234 -8.94 9.84 -11.33
N LEU A 235 -8.40 11.05 -11.09
CA LEU A 235 -8.08 11.97 -12.18
C LEU A 235 -6.95 11.44 -13.06
N GLU A 236 -6.08 10.58 -12.51
CA GLU A 236 -4.98 9.93 -13.19
C GLU A 236 -5.41 9.17 -14.46
N LYS A 237 -6.65 8.67 -14.48
CA LYS A 237 -7.27 8.07 -15.68
C LYS A 237 -7.33 9.02 -16.88
N PHE A 238 -7.32 10.31 -16.63
CA PHE A 238 -7.44 11.35 -17.67
C PHE A 238 -6.09 11.75 -18.28
N GLY A 239 -4.97 11.14 -17.90
CA GLY A 239 -3.69 11.52 -18.52
C GLY A 239 -2.48 10.65 -18.18
N LEU A 240 -2.51 9.88 -17.10
CA LEU A 240 -1.39 9.05 -16.67
C LEU A 240 -1.51 7.59 -17.12
N TRP A 241 -2.74 7.09 -17.26
CA TRP A 241 -2.91 5.73 -17.74
C TRP A 241 -2.47 5.60 -19.20
N PRO A 242 -2.01 4.43 -19.64
CA PRO A 242 -1.47 4.25 -20.98
C PRO A 242 -2.40 4.80 -22.06
N LYS A 243 -1.86 5.63 -22.97
CA LYS A 243 -2.56 6.28 -24.09
C LYS A 243 -3.61 7.34 -23.71
N THR A 244 -3.93 7.54 -22.42
CA THR A 244 -5.01 8.45 -22.04
C THR A 244 -4.67 9.92 -22.25
N HIS A 245 -3.41 10.33 -22.08
CA HIS A 245 -3.00 11.71 -22.38
C HIS A 245 -3.34 12.13 -23.81
N VAL A 246 -2.93 11.32 -24.79
CA VAL A 246 -3.21 11.57 -26.21
C VAL A 246 -4.73 11.59 -26.48
N TRP A 247 -5.46 10.66 -25.90
CA TRP A 247 -6.91 10.56 -26.09
C TRP A 247 -7.65 11.74 -25.46
N VAL A 248 -7.37 12.05 -24.23
CA VAL A 248 -8.14 13.02 -23.44
C VAL A 248 -7.83 14.46 -23.86
N TYR A 249 -6.55 14.76 -24.11
CA TYR A 249 -6.11 16.13 -24.37
C TYR A 249 -5.76 16.40 -25.83
N GLU A 250 -4.93 15.58 -26.47
CA GLU A 250 -4.52 15.84 -27.86
C GLU A 250 -5.66 15.60 -28.85
N LYS A 251 -6.45 14.53 -28.66
CA LYS A 251 -7.66 14.26 -29.45
C LYS A 251 -8.90 15.01 -28.97
N GLY A 252 -8.79 15.72 -27.84
CA GLY A 252 -9.80 16.63 -27.33
C GLY A 252 -11.04 15.98 -26.70
N TRP A 253 -10.91 14.74 -26.20
CA TRP A 253 -12.02 14.04 -25.57
C TRP A 253 -12.65 14.85 -24.42
N LEU A 254 -11.82 15.40 -23.50
CA LEU A 254 -12.32 16.16 -22.33
C LEU A 254 -13.10 17.40 -22.77
N LYS A 255 -12.56 18.15 -23.73
CA LYS A 255 -13.22 19.33 -24.29
C LYS A 255 -14.56 18.97 -24.92
N GLY A 256 -14.57 17.97 -25.79
CA GLY A 256 -15.79 17.48 -26.43
C GLY A 256 -16.82 16.97 -25.40
N PHE A 257 -16.40 16.27 -24.37
CA PHE A 257 -17.28 15.79 -23.30
C PHE A 257 -17.94 16.96 -22.54
N VAL A 258 -17.15 17.94 -22.11
CA VAL A 258 -17.66 19.13 -21.40
C VAL A 258 -18.64 19.89 -22.26
N GLU A 259 -18.30 20.15 -23.54
CA GLU A 259 -19.18 20.85 -24.49
C GLU A 259 -20.49 20.08 -24.72
N ALA A 260 -20.43 18.76 -24.93
CA ALA A 260 -21.60 17.91 -25.13
C ALA A 260 -22.53 17.87 -23.91
N VAL A 261 -21.96 17.81 -22.69
CA VAL A 261 -22.74 17.87 -21.43
C VAL A 261 -23.44 19.22 -21.29
N LEU A 262 -22.72 20.33 -21.50
CA LEU A 262 -23.27 21.68 -21.35
C LEU A 262 -24.32 22.02 -22.41
N ALA A 263 -24.20 21.46 -23.62
CA ALA A 263 -25.18 21.63 -24.69
C ALA A 263 -26.45 20.76 -24.54
N ASN A 264 -26.44 19.80 -23.61
CA ASN A 264 -27.56 18.88 -23.45
C ASN A 264 -28.57 19.38 -22.41
N GLU A 265 -29.76 19.78 -22.83
CA GLU A 265 -30.82 20.30 -21.96
C GLU A 265 -31.35 19.30 -20.91
N GLN A 266 -31.03 17.99 -21.06
CA GLN A 266 -31.43 16.94 -20.14
C GLN A 266 -30.40 16.72 -19.02
N ILE A 267 -29.18 17.29 -19.12
CA ILE A 267 -28.12 17.13 -18.14
C ILE A 267 -27.88 18.47 -17.45
N GLU A 268 -27.87 18.46 -16.12
CA GLU A 268 -27.50 19.62 -15.31
C GLU A 268 -26.31 19.24 -14.41
N THR A 269 -25.17 19.91 -14.59
CA THR A 269 -24.05 19.74 -13.67
C THR A 269 -24.36 20.38 -12.32
N MET A 270 -24.13 19.65 -11.24
CA MET A 270 -24.44 20.12 -9.88
C MET A 270 -23.37 19.69 -8.88
N HIS A 271 -23.17 20.48 -7.83
CA HIS A 271 -22.31 20.09 -6.71
C HIS A 271 -23.01 19.08 -5.80
N TYR A 272 -22.26 18.19 -5.18
CA TYR A 272 -22.78 17.22 -4.20
C TYR A 272 -23.51 17.90 -3.03
N LYS A 273 -22.91 18.97 -2.46
CA LYS A 273 -23.53 19.74 -1.37
C LYS A 273 -24.85 20.37 -1.79
N GLU A 274 -24.93 20.92 -3.00
CA GLU A 274 -26.15 21.54 -3.52
C GLU A 274 -27.25 20.51 -3.72
N TYR A 275 -26.87 19.32 -4.24
CA TYR A 275 -27.81 18.21 -4.37
C TYR A 275 -28.31 17.74 -2.99
N LEU A 276 -27.42 17.64 -2.00
CA LEU A 276 -27.79 17.29 -0.62
C LEU A 276 -28.78 18.28 0.01
N GLU A 277 -28.62 19.58 -0.28
CA GLU A 277 -29.46 20.64 0.26
C GLU A 277 -30.83 20.75 -0.43
N THR A 278 -30.94 20.36 -1.72
CA THR A 278 -32.11 20.58 -2.56
C THR A 278 -32.93 19.33 -2.86
N HIS A 279 -32.37 18.15 -2.70
CA HIS A 279 -33.03 16.88 -3.00
C HIS A 279 -33.22 16.04 -1.73
N ARG A 280 -34.12 15.05 -1.79
CA ARG A 280 -34.44 14.19 -0.65
C ARG A 280 -33.59 12.93 -0.68
N SER A 281 -33.28 12.43 0.51
CA SER A 281 -32.68 11.12 0.69
C SER A 281 -33.58 10.01 0.11
N LYS A 282 -32.99 9.02 -0.54
CA LYS A 282 -33.67 7.80 -1.00
C LYS A 282 -34.03 6.87 0.17
N GLY A 283 -33.52 7.09 1.38
CA GLY A 283 -33.79 6.32 2.58
C GLY A 283 -32.57 6.06 3.46
N LEU A 284 -32.68 5.10 4.36
CA LEU A 284 -31.58 4.67 5.23
C LEU A 284 -30.74 3.57 4.56
N ALA A 285 -29.43 3.61 4.77
CA ALA A 285 -28.51 2.59 4.34
C ALA A 285 -27.50 2.26 5.46
N TYR A 286 -27.42 0.97 5.82
CA TYR A 286 -26.37 0.42 6.68
C TYR A 286 -25.50 -0.49 5.83
N LEU A 287 -24.27 -0.03 5.56
CA LEU A 287 -23.36 -0.69 4.63
C LEU A 287 -22.37 -1.59 5.37
N ASN A 288 -22.01 -2.70 4.74
CA ASN A 288 -20.93 -3.56 5.20
C ASN A 288 -19.58 -2.83 5.21
N ASN A 289 -18.71 -3.22 6.15
CA ASN A 289 -17.32 -2.79 6.12
C ASN A 289 -16.66 -3.36 4.86
N THR A 290 -16.32 -2.50 3.90
CA THR A 290 -15.72 -2.91 2.64
C THR A 290 -15.06 -1.71 1.94
N SER A 291 -14.53 -1.95 0.76
CA SER A 291 -14.10 -0.98 -0.24
C SER A 291 -14.72 -1.37 -1.59
N TYR A 292 -14.16 -0.97 -2.73
CA TYR A 292 -14.56 -1.50 -4.02
C TYR A 292 -14.20 -2.99 -4.17
N PHE A 293 -14.83 -3.67 -5.12
CA PHE A 293 -14.76 -5.13 -5.23
C PHE A 293 -13.33 -5.66 -5.37
N GLU A 294 -12.52 -5.06 -6.22
CA GLU A 294 -11.13 -5.46 -6.51
C GLU A 294 -10.22 -5.33 -5.27
N MET A 295 -10.44 -4.32 -4.44
CA MET A 295 -9.71 -4.16 -3.16
C MET A 295 -9.97 -5.37 -2.25
N GLY A 296 -11.20 -5.86 -2.24
CA GLY A 296 -11.56 -7.08 -1.52
C GLY A 296 -10.81 -8.31 -2.05
N GLU A 297 -10.66 -8.43 -3.37
CA GLU A 297 -9.88 -9.52 -4.00
C GLU A 297 -8.40 -9.44 -3.62
N TRP A 298 -7.78 -8.26 -3.75
CA TRP A 298 -6.35 -8.05 -3.46
C TRP A 298 -5.99 -8.29 -1.99
N SER A 299 -6.92 -8.06 -1.08
CA SER A 299 -6.72 -8.27 0.35
C SER A 299 -6.72 -9.74 0.78
N LEU A 300 -7.15 -10.66 -0.10
CA LEU A 300 -7.14 -12.10 0.17
C LEU A 300 -5.71 -12.67 0.08
N LYS A 301 -5.43 -13.69 0.89
CA LYS A 301 -4.23 -14.51 0.70
C LYS A 301 -4.30 -15.24 -0.64
N SER A 302 -3.16 -15.54 -1.25
CA SER A 302 -3.06 -16.07 -2.60
C SER A 302 -4.02 -17.24 -2.89
N HIS A 303 -4.04 -18.27 -2.02
CA HIS A 303 -4.90 -19.44 -2.21
C HIS A 303 -6.41 -19.09 -2.19
N GLN A 304 -6.80 -18.08 -1.40
CA GLN A 304 -8.19 -17.61 -1.34
C GLN A 304 -8.52 -16.75 -2.57
N GLY A 305 -7.58 -15.94 -3.05
CA GLY A 305 -7.71 -15.19 -4.30
C GLY A 305 -7.92 -16.13 -5.50
N LEU A 306 -7.12 -17.18 -5.61
CA LEU A 306 -7.29 -18.22 -6.64
C LEU A 306 -8.64 -18.96 -6.53
N ALA A 307 -9.07 -19.26 -5.31
CA ALA A 307 -10.38 -19.89 -5.09
C ALA A 307 -11.54 -18.97 -5.52
N LEU A 308 -11.41 -17.66 -5.24
CA LEU A 308 -12.38 -16.66 -5.67
C LEU A 308 -12.43 -16.54 -7.20
N GLU A 309 -11.27 -16.54 -7.86
CA GLU A 309 -11.18 -16.51 -9.33
C GLU A 309 -11.85 -17.76 -9.94
N ALA A 310 -11.55 -18.94 -9.43
CA ALA A 310 -12.20 -20.17 -9.85
C ALA A 310 -13.72 -20.17 -9.62
N LEU A 311 -14.20 -19.53 -8.55
CA LEU A 311 -15.63 -19.35 -8.30
C LEU A 311 -16.27 -18.43 -9.36
N LYS A 312 -15.63 -17.29 -9.68
CA LYS A 312 -16.09 -16.36 -10.73
C LYS A 312 -16.20 -17.06 -12.09
N GLU A 313 -15.19 -17.86 -12.45
CA GLU A 313 -15.20 -18.65 -13.69
C GLU A 313 -16.37 -19.67 -13.72
N ARG A 314 -16.69 -20.33 -12.59
CA ARG A 314 -17.80 -21.28 -12.49
C ARG A 314 -19.18 -20.62 -12.59
N LEU A 315 -19.33 -19.42 -12.03
CA LEU A 315 -20.57 -18.66 -12.11
C LEU A 315 -20.82 -18.15 -13.52
N GLY A 316 -19.75 -17.92 -14.27
CA GLY A 316 -19.79 -17.27 -15.58
C GLY A 316 -20.00 -15.77 -15.46
N ASP A 317 -19.47 -15.06 -16.47
CA ASP A 317 -19.38 -13.59 -16.44
C ASP A 317 -20.73 -12.90 -16.36
N GLU A 318 -21.72 -13.36 -17.12
CA GLU A 318 -23.06 -12.75 -17.16
C GLU A 318 -23.75 -12.83 -15.78
N TYR A 319 -23.78 -14.03 -15.17
CA TYR A 319 -24.38 -14.19 -13.84
C TYR A 319 -23.59 -13.43 -12.77
N PHE A 320 -22.24 -13.48 -12.83
CA PHE A 320 -21.41 -12.82 -11.85
C PHE A 320 -21.61 -11.29 -11.88
N GLN A 321 -21.67 -10.67 -13.03
CA GLN A 321 -21.87 -9.23 -13.17
C GLN A 321 -23.28 -8.78 -12.74
N LYS A 322 -24.28 -9.61 -12.94
CA LYS A 322 -25.67 -9.28 -12.62
C LYS A 322 -25.99 -9.45 -11.13
N ASP A 323 -25.75 -10.65 -10.61
CA ASP A 323 -26.18 -11.05 -9.28
C ASP A 323 -25.00 -11.48 -8.38
N GLY A 324 -23.96 -12.04 -8.97
CA GLY A 324 -22.82 -12.62 -8.25
C GLY A 324 -21.99 -11.57 -7.50
N VAL A 325 -21.78 -10.40 -8.09
CA VAL A 325 -21.00 -9.30 -7.47
C VAL A 325 -21.59 -8.85 -6.13
N ALA A 326 -22.91 -8.91 -5.97
CA ALA A 326 -23.59 -8.56 -4.72
C ALA A 326 -23.40 -9.61 -3.62
N LEU A 327 -23.27 -10.88 -3.99
CA LEU A 327 -23.29 -12.03 -3.08
C LEU A 327 -21.88 -12.60 -2.81
N VAL A 328 -20.97 -12.47 -3.78
CA VAL A 328 -19.58 -12.93 -3.67
C VAL A 328 -18.72 -11.83 -3.07
N LYS A 329 -18.06 -12.12 -1.96
CA LYS A 329 -17.24 -11.14 -1.22
C LYS A 329 -15.79 -11.57 -1.17
N GLY A 330 -14.90 -10.59 -1.36
CA GLY A 330 -13.48 -10.69 -1.03
C GLY A 330 -13.23 -10.45 0.47
N GLY A 331 -12.02 -10.01 0.81
CA GLY A 331 -11.69 -9.57 2.15
C GLY A 331 -12.06 -8.11 2.40
N ILE A 332 -11.64 -7.60 3.55
CA ILE A 332 -11.68 -6.17 3.86
C ILE A 332 -10.26 -5.57 3.79
N TRP A 333 -10.14 -4.26 3.63
CA TRP A 333 -8.83 -3.61 3.50
C TRP A 333 -7.86 -3.99 4.65
N LYS A 334 -8.31 -4.07 5.89
CA LYS A 334 -7.49 -4.48 7.03
C LYS A 334 -6.90 -5.90 6.92
N ASN A 335 -7.38 -6.73 5.99
CA ASN A 335 -6.79 -8.05 5.74
C ASN A 335 -5.37 -7.96 5.17
N PHE A 336 -4.96 -6.82 4.62
CA PHE A 336 -3.57 -6.60 4.23
C PHE A 336 -2.61 -6.75 5.41
N PHE A 337 -3.01 -6.43 6.63
CA PHE A 337 -2.23 -6.67 7.85
C PHE A 337 -2.06 -8.15 8.20
N ILE A 338 -2.98 -9.00 7.71
CA ILE A 338 -2.90 -10.46 7.88
C ILE A 338 -2.13 -11.09 6.70
N LYS A 339 -2.24 -10.50 5.52
CA LYS A 339 -1.56 -10.95 4.30
C LYS A 339 -0.07 -10.62 4.35
N TYR A 340 0.28 -9.42 4.80
CA TYR A 340 1.64 -8.87 4.83
C TYR A 340 2.03 -8.51 6.26
N HIS A 341 2.92 -9.28 6.88
CA HIS A 341 3.37 -8.96 8.22
C HIS A 341 4.20 -7.65 8.27
N GLU A 342 4.89 -7.27 7.19
CA GLU A 342 5.61 -6.00 7.10
C GLU A 342 4.64 -4.81 7.13
N SER A 343 3.50 -4.92 6.46
CA SER A 343 2.43 -3.92 6.52
C SER A 343 1.85 -3.82 7.95
N ASN A 344 1.56 -4.97 8.58
CA ASN A 344 1.11 -5.00 9.97
C ASN A 344 2.13 -4.33 10.89
N TYR A 345 3.39 -4.67 10.74
CA TYR A 345 4.48 -4.13 11.55
C TYR A 345 4.56 -2.60 11.43
N ILE A 346 4.66 -2.05 10.20
CA ILE A 346 4.69 -0.60 9.98
C ILE A 346 3.46 0.08 10.61
N HIS A 347 2.26 -0.47 10.38
CA HIS A 347 1.03 0.06 10.94
C HIS A 347 1.02 0.03 12.48
N LYS A 348 1.46 -1.04 13.11
CA LYS A 348 1.45 -1.14 14.58
C LYS A 348 2.52 -0.26 15.23
N ARG A 349 3.68 -0.12 14.59
CA ARG A 349 4.71 0.87 15.01
C ARG A 349 4.15 2.29 14.96
N MET A 350 3.43 2.65 13.91
CA MET A 350 2.69 3.91 13.79
C MET A 350 1.67 4.07 14.93
N MET A 351 0.84 3.04 15.18
CA MET A 351 -0.19 3.07 16.23
C MET A 351 0.40 3.17 17.64
N HIS A 352 1.58 2.60 17.88
CA HIS A 352 2.30 2.77 19.15
C HIS A 352 2.62 4.25 19.43
N HIS A 353 3.16 4.96 18.43
CA HIS A 353 3.46 6.40 18.56
C HIS A 353 2.19 7.24 18.61
N SER A 354 1.16 6.86 17.86
CA SER A 354 -0.14 7.51 17.85
C SER A 354 -0.81 7.50 19.24
N LYS A 355 -0.77 6.38 19.96
CA LYS A 355 -1.26 6.31 21.36
C LYS A 355 -0.53 7.26 22.31
N ASN A 356 0.74 7.56 22.04
CA ASN A 356 1.61 8.37 22.85
C ASN A 356 1.86 9.78 22.29
N GLN A 357 1.06 10.21 21.31
CA GLN A 357 1.29 11.44 20.54
C GLN A 357 1.37 12.73 21.36
N VAL A 358 0.75 12.77 22.54
CA VAL A 358 0.82 13.95 23.46
C VAL A 358 2.25 14.26 23.92
N GLN A 359 3.16 13.31 23.82
CA GLN A 359 4.57 13.49 24.15
C GLN A 359 5.40 13.99 22.97
N LEU A 360 4.83 13.99 21.76
CA LEU A 360 5.53 14.34 20.54
C LEU A 360 5.59 15.85 20.34
N LYS A 361 6.76 16.34 19.96
CA LYS A 361 6.93 17.73 19.52
C LYS A 361 6.33 17.89 18.12
N LYS A 362 6.07 19.15 17.70
CA LYS A 362 5.41 19.49 16.44
C LYS A 362 6.01 18.77 15.21
N GLY A 363 7.34 18.68 15.09
CA GLY A 363 7.98 17.98 13.96
C GLY A 363 7.71 16.47 13.98
N ALA A 364 7.86 15.83 15.13
CA ALA A 364 7.56 14.41 15.29
C ALA A 364 6.06 14.08 15.12
N LEU A 365 5.17 14.99 15.51
CA LEU A 365 3.73 14.85 15.25
C LEU A 365 3.42 14.94 13.75
N GLU A 366 4.10 15.82 13.04
CA GLU A 366 3.98 15.91 11.58
C GLU A 366 4.50 14.63 10.89
N ALA A 367 5.62 14.09 11.35
CA ALA A 367 6.14 12.81 10.87
C ALA A 367 5.16 11.66 11.15
N LEU A 368 4.48 11.66 12.32
CA LEU A 368 3.44 10.68 12.63
C LEU A 368 2.28 10.76 11.61
N TYR A 369 1.80 11.95 11.26
CA TYR A 369 0.72 12.09 10.29
C TYR A 369 1.15 11.66 8.89
N LYS A 370 2.39 11.91 8.48
CA LYS A 370 2.95 11.38 7.22
C LYS A 370 3.07 9.84 7.25
N LEU A 371 3.48 9.25 8.37
CA LEU A 371 3.57 7.79 8.55
C LEU A 371 2.20 7.10 8.44
N GLN A 372 1.10 7.84 8.57
CA GLN A 372 -0.25 7.33 8.44
C GLN A 372 -0.75 7.25 6.99
N THR A 373 0.06 7.65 5.99
CA THR A 373 -0.29 7.47 4.57
C THR A 373 -0.61 6.01 4.27
N ASN A 374 -1.57 5.79 3.37
CA ASN A 374 -2.06 4.44 3.10
C ASN A 374 -1.15 3.62 2.19
N ASP A 375 -0.46 4.26 1.25
CA ASP A 375 0.18 3.65 0.07
C ASP A 375 1.12 2.48 0.40
N VAL A 376 1.87 2.59 1.49
CA VAL A 376 2.84 1.57 1.93
C VAL A 376 2.19 0.35 2.60
N LEU A 377 0.89 0.43 2.95
CA LEU A 377 0.23 -0.56 3.80
C LEU A 377 -0.53 -1.64 3.03
N TRP A 378 -0.58 -1.57 1.70
CA TRP A 378 -1.31 -2.51 0.87
C TRP A 378 -0.67 -2.70 -0.50
N HIS A 379 -1.19 -3.62 -1.29
CA HIS A 379 -0.74 -3.89 -2.65
C HIS A 379 -1.90 -4.42 -3.50
N GLY A 380 -2.01 -3.91 -4.71
CA GLY A 380 -2.99 -4.31 -5.74
C GLY A 380 -2.36 -4.27 -7.13
N VAL A 381 -2.98 -3.55 -8.07
CA VAL A 381 -2.36 -3.23 -9.39
C VAL A 381 -1.30 -2.13 -9.28
N PHE A 382 -1.24 -1.43 -8.17
CA PHE A 382 -0.20 -0.44 -7.89
C PHE A 382 0.84 -1.05 -6.97
N GLY A 383 2.12 -0.70 -7.15
CA GLY A 383 3.24 -1.30 -6.46
C GLY A 383 3.12 -1.36 -4.93
N GLY A 384 2.67 -0.27 -4.30
CA GLY A 384 2.35 -0.21 -2.87
C GLY A 384 3.49 -0.71 -1.98
N LEU A 385 3.20 -1.69 -1.11
CA LEU A 385 4.18 -2.31 -0.21
C LEU A 385 5.43 -2.86 -0.91
N TYR A 386 5.31 -3.30 -2.17
CA TYR A 386 6.44 -3.83 -2.93
C TYR A 386 7.44 -2.76 -3.40
N LEU A 387 7.07 -1.48 -3.34
CA LEU A 387 7.95 -0.36 -3.68
C LEU A 387 8.84 0.02 -2.49
N PRO A 388 10.17 -0.18 -2.57
CA PRO A 388 11.10 0.08 -1.46
C PRO A 388 11.06 1.54 -1.00
N ASN A 389 10.96 2.51 -1.92
CA ASN A 389 10.93 3.93 -1.62
C ASN A 389 9.74 4.35 -0.74
N LEU A 390 8.57 3.72 -0.89
CA LEU A 390 7.42 4.00 -0.03
C LEU A 390 7.66 3.48 1.39
N ARG A 391 8.26 2.30 1.53
CA ARG A 391 8.65 1.76 2.84
C ARG A 391 9.78 2.58 3.47
N ASP A 392 10.76 3.06 2.67
CA ASP A 392 11.82 3.95 3.14
C ASP A 392 11.25 5.26 3.69
N ASN A 393 10.27 5.84 3.02
CA ASN A 393 9.57 7.02 3.51
C ASN A 393 8.86 6.74 4.85
N ALA A 394 8.15 5.61 4.99
CA ALA A 394 7.49 5.23 6.22
C ALA A 394 8.50 5.06 7.38
N TYR A 395 9.61 4.35 7.14
CA TYR A 395 10.66 4.20 8.15
C TYR A 395 11.39 5.50 8.45
N ARG A 396 11.56 6.38 7.48
CA ARG A 396 12.10 7.72 7.71
C ARG A 396 11.25 8.50 8.69
N TYR A 397 9.93 8.54 8.51
CA TYR A 397 9.03 9.21 9.45
C TYR A 397 9.04 8.56 10.84
N LEU A 398 9.09 7.23 10.91
CA LEU A 398 9.22 6.51 12.17
C LEU A 398 10.52 6.91 12.89
N LEU A 399 11.64 6.95 12.18
CA LEU A 399 12.94 7.30 12.73
C LEU A 399 13.04 8.79 13.10
N GLU A 400 12.35 9.70 12.38
CA GLU A 400 12.19 11.10 12.80
C GLU A 400 11.51 11.22 14.17
N ILE A 401 10.47 10.43 14.41
CA ILE A 401 9.79 10.37 15.71
C ILE A 401 10.75 9.85 16.78
N GLU A 402 11.40 8.72 16.53
CA GLU A 402 12.30 8.07 17.48
C GLU A 402 13.55 8.91 17.76
N SER A 403 14.12 9.57 16.76
CA SER A 403 15.22 10.52 16.93
C SER A 403 14.84 11.66 17.89
N SER A 404 13.59 12.13 17.84
CA SER A 404 13.08 13.15 18.77
C SER A 404 12.96 12.66 20.22
N LEU A 405 12.85 11.34 20.42
CA LEU A 405 12.72 10.67 21.72
C LEU A 405 14.07 10.14 22.27
N ALA A 406 15.06 9.99 21.41
CA ALA A 406 16.36 9.45 21.74
C ALA A 406 17.09 10.32 22.80
N LYS A 407 17.82 9.65 23.70
CA LYS A 407 18.61 10.27 24.76
C LYS A 407 20.07 9.83 24.64
N LYS A 408 20.99 10.55 25.32
CA LYS A 408 22.40 10.14 25.37
C LYS A 408 22.62 8.75 25.97
N LYS A 409 21.76 8.33 26.91
CA LYS A 409 21.80 7.01 27.51
C LYS A 409 20.92 6.05 26.77
N THR A 410 21.43 4.87 26.44
CA THR A 410 20.66 3.78 25.84
C THR A 410 19.42 3.47 26.68
N ALA A 411 18.27 3.42 26.02
CA ALA A 411 16.99 3.03 26.61
C ALA A 411 16.56 1.67 26.02
N THR A 412 16.01 0.83 26.90
CA THR A 412 15.45 -0.46 26.49
C THR A 412 14.01 -0.55 26.98
N SER A 413 13.19 -1.28 26.23
CA SER A 413 11.79 -1.56 26.58
C SER A 413 11.31 -2.86 25.94
N PHE A 414 10.26 -3.44 26.54
CA PHE A 414 9.54 -4.58 26.00
C PHE A 414 8.14 -4.11 25.63
N LEU A 415 7.67 -4.48 24.45
CA LEU A 415 6.32 -4.19 24.01
C LEU A 415 5.96 -5.10 22.84
N ASP A 416 4.73 -5.58 22.83
CA ASP A 416 4.12 -6.27 21.68
C ASP A 416 3.79 -5.20 20.62
N VAL A 417 4.72 -5.00 19.66
CA VAL A 417 4.61 -3.90 18.68
C VAL A 417 3.72 -4.24 17.50
N ASP A 418 3.57 -5.52 17.16
CA ASP A 418 2.80 -5.96 15.99
C ASP A 418 1.49 -6.68 16.36
N MET A 419 1.19 -6.74 17.67
CA MET A 419 0.00 -7.34 18.27
C MET A 419 -0.13 -8.84 17.93
N ASP A 420 0.98 -9.57 17.93
CA ASP A 420 1.01 -11.01 17.72
C ASP A 420 1.00 -11.82 19.02
N GLY A 421 1.07 -11.15 20.18
CA GLY A 421 1.06 -11.75 21.51
C GLY A 421 2.45 -12.07 22.06
N TYR A 422 3.51 -11.68 21.36
CA TYR A 422 4.89 -11.77 21.83
C TYR A 422 5.47 -10.36 21.98
N GLU A 423 6.21 -10.14 23.07
CA GLU A 423 6.86 -8.84 23.28
C GLU A 423 8.18 -8.78 22.52
N GLU A 424 8.41 -7.71 21.78
CA GLU A 424 9.68 -7.37 21.16
C GLU A 424 10.57 -6.62 22.13
N PHE A 425 11.88 -6.85 22.00
CA PHE A 425 12.91 -6.12 22.72
C PHE A 425 13.38 -4.91 21.93
N LYS A 426 12.97 -3.72 22.33
CA LYS A 426 13.36 -2.45 21.73
C LYS A 426 14.59 -1.88 22.41
N VAL A 427 15.56 -1.44 21.62
CA VAL A 427 16.76 -0.72 22.08
C VAL A 427 16.88 0.59 21.30
N LEU A 428 16.96 1.69 22.02
CA LEU A 428 17.16 3.02 21.45
C LEU A 428 18.45 3.60 22.04
N THR A 429 19.48 3.68 21.21
CA THR A 429 20.76 4.33 21.56
C THR A 429 20.72 5.81 21.18
N SER A 430 21.85 6.52 21.28
CA SER A 430 21.96 7.88 20.74
C SER A 430 21.99 7.93 19.21
N GLU A 431 22.30 6.81 18.53
CA GLU A 431 22.52 6.76 17.07
C GLU A 431 21.68 5.68 16.36
N LEU A 432 21.23 4.66 17.09
CA LEU A 432 20.52 3.52 16.52
C LEU A 432 19.17 3.28 17.18
N SER A 433 18.23 2.84 16.38
CA SER A 433 16.93 2.28 16.77
C SER A 433 16.93 0.81 16.35
N LEU A 434 16.90 -0.10 17.34
CA LEU A 434 16.96 -1.55 17.10
C LEU A 434 15.71 -2.22 17.70
N LEU A 435 15.20 -3.25 17.03
CA LEU A 435 14.11 -4.08 17.54
C LEU A 435 14.40 -5.55 17.27
N PHE A 436 14.22 -6.38 18.31
CA PHE A 436 14.45 -7.81 18.26
C PHE A 436 13.17 -8.56 18.59
N SER A 437 12.85 -9.59 17.80
CA SER A 437 11.65 -10.39 18.00
C SER A 437 11.88 -11.59 18.90
N SER A 438 11.08 -11.70 19.97
CA SER A 438 11.01 -12.93 20.74
C SER A 438 10.25 -14.05 20.02
N ARG A 439 9.29 -13.68 19.13
CA ARG A 439 8.51 -14.59 18.31
C ARG A 439 9.39 -15.32 17.28
N TYR A 440 10.40 -14.65 16.74
CA TYR A 440 11.28 -15.13 15.69
C TYR A 440 12.72 -15.23 16.19
N GLY A 441 12.97 -16.06 17.18
CA GLY A 441 14.32 -16.48 17.58
C GLY A 441 15.29 -15.38 18.00
N GLY A 442 14.82 -14.26 18.55
CA GLY A 442 15.67 -13.13 18.87
C GLY A 442 16.28 -12.43 17.67
N GLN A 443 15.63 -12.54 16.50
CA GLN A 443 16.06 -11.91 15.23
C GLN A 443 15.89 -10.40 15.27
N LEU A 444 16.74 -9.68 14.53
CA LEU A 444 16.69 -8.23 14.37
C LEU A 444 15.64 -7.85 13.32
N MET A 445 14.55 -7.20 13.75
CA MET A 445 13.44 -6.76 12.90
C MET A 445 13.59 -5.31 12.44
N GLU A 446 14.35 -4.48 13.15
CA GLU A 446 14.57 -3.07 12.83
C GLU A 446 16.02 -2.71 13.13
N PHE A 447 16.66 -2.05 12.15
CA PHE A 447 18.02 -1.54 12.25
C PHE A 447 18.09 -0.14 11.65
N GLY A 448 17.62 0.84 12.43
CA GLY A 448 17.48 2.22 12.01
C GLY A 448 18.64 3.10 12.43
N SER A 449 19.19 3.89 11.51
CA SER A 449 20.08 5.01 11.81
C SER A 449 19.25 6.25 12.14
N LEU A 450 19.44 6.81 13.34
CA LEU A 450 18.79 8.06 13.75
C LEU A 450 19.39 9.29 13.06
N GLU A 451 20.65 9.20 12.60
CA GLU A 451 21.32 10.25 11.83
C GLU A 451 20.83 10.31 10.40
N LYS A 452 20.79 9.16 9.72
CA LYS A 452 20.44 9.04 8.31
C LYS A 452 18.94 8.87 8.09
N LEU A 453 18.18 8.61 9.15
CA LEU A 453 16.75 8.30 9.10
C LEU A 453 16.46 7.15 8.11
N PHE A 454 17.30 6.13 8.13
CA PHE A 454 17.27 5.00 7.21
C PHE A 454 17.25 3.68 8.00
N ASN A 455 16.39 2.73 7.61
CA ASN A 455 16.27 1.41 8.23
C ASN A 455 16.84 0.32 7.32
N TRP A 456 18.03 -0.18 7.62
CA TRP A 456 18.63 -1.29 6.88
C TRP A 456 17.87 -2.62 7.04
N GLN A 457 16.92 -2.71 7.95
CA GLN A 457 16.04 -3.88 8.10
C GLN A 457 14.66 -3.67 7.44
N ASN A 458 14.54 -2.71 6.51
CA ASN A 458 13.36 -2.54 5.65
C ASN A 458 13.29 -3.66 4.59
N THR A 459 13.25 -4.91 5.03
CA THR A 459 13.28 -6.10 4.19
C THR A 459 11.88 -6.59 3.85
N LEU A 460 11.76 -7.34 2.75
CA LEU A 460 10.51 -7.93 2.28
C LEU A 460 10.74 -9.40 1.90
N MET A 461 9.94 -10.32 2.43
CA MET A 461 10.00 -11.72 2.02
C MET A 461 9.28 -11.95 0.69
N ARG A 462 9.78 -12.92 -0.11
CA ARG A 462 9.13 -13.36 -1.35
C ARG A 462 7.92 -14.23 -1.01
N ARG A 463 6.75 -13.83 -1.53
CA ARG A 463 5.48 -14.52 -1.30
C ARG A 463 4.85 -14.95 -2.61
N HIS A 464 4.09 -16.04 -2.56
CA HIS A 464 3.21 -16.40 -3.65
C HIS A 464 2.01 -15.43 -3.68
N GLU A 465 1.87 -14.70 -4.80
CA GLU A 465 0.71 -13.87 -5.10
C GLU A 465 -0.18 -14.56 -6.14
N ALA A 466 -1.49 -14.35 -6.05
CA ALA A 466 -2.42 -15.00 -6.98
C ALA A 466 -2.14 -14.65 -8.47
N TYR A 467 -1.66 -13.44 -8.73
CA TYR A 467 -1.30 -13.02 -10.09
C TYR A 467 -0.04 -13.68 -10.65
N HIS A 468 0.79 -14.36 -9.83
CA HIS A 468 1.94 -15.14 -10.32
C HIS A 468 1.51 -16.28 -11.24
N GLU A 469 0.28 -16.79 -11.07
CA GLU A 469 -0.28 -17.80 -11.98
C GLU A 469 -0.38 -17.31 -13.43
N LYS A 470 -0.57 -16.00 -13.64
CA LYS A 470 -0.57 -15.40 -14.99
C LYS A 470 0.82 -15.45 -15.65
N ILE A 471 1.90 -15.40 -14.84
CA ILE A 471 3.29 -15.54 -15.32
C ILE A 471 3.62 -16.99 -15.59
N LEU A 472 3.17 -17.89 -14.71
CA LEU A 472 3.43 -19.35 -14.84
C LEU A 472 2.60 -19.96 -15.97
N HIS A 473 1.37 -19.48 -16.16
CA HIS A 473 0.39 -20.00 -17.11
C HIS A 473 -0.19 -18.87 -17.97
N PRO A 474 0.61 -18.24 -18.86
CA PRO A 474 0.14 -17.13 -19.70
C PRO A 474 -1.01 -17.60 -20.60
N LYS A 475 -2.14 -16.92 -20.52
CA LYS A 475 -3.27 -17.12 -21.45
C LYS A 475 -3.00 -16.30 -22.73
N GLU A 476 -3.18 -16.88 -23.89
CA GLU A 476 -3.17 -16.11 -25.16
C GLU A 476 -4.37 -15.15 -25.16
N VAL A 477 -4.09 -13.86 -25.10
CA VAL A 477 -5.13 -12.83 -25.21
C VAL A 477 -5.09 -12.28 -26.64
N ALA A 478 -6.14 -12.55 -27.41
CA ALA A 478 -6.29 -11.95 -28.74
C ALA A 478 -6.52 -10.44 -28.61
N PRO A 479 -5.77 -9.58 -29.32
CA PRO A 479 -5.97 -8.14 -29.28
C PRO A 479 -7.36 -7.79 -29.84
N LYS A 480 -8.18 -7.10 -29.05
CA LYS A 480 -9.48 -6.57 -29.45
C LYS A 480 -9.30 -5.08 -29.74
N ILE A 481 -9.21 -4.73 -31.00
CA ILE A 481 -9.12 -3.35 -31.47
C ILE A 481 -10.54 -2.85 -31.77
N HIS A 482 -10.99 -1.84 -31.00
CA HIS A 482 -12.08 -0.96 -31.41
C HIS A 482 -11.49 0.43 -31.61
N GLU A 483 -11.67 1.02 -32.80
CA GLU A 483 -11.04 2.29 -33.19
C GLU A 483 -11.51 3.51 -32.37
N GLU A 484 -12.60 3.39 -31.63
CA GLU A 484 -13.22 4.49 -30.86
C GLU A 484 -13.16 4.34 -29.32
N GLU A 485 -12.36 3.41 -28.80
CA GLU A 485 -12.26 3.15 -27.36
C GLU A 485 -10.81 2.92 -26.96
N ILE A 486 -10.44 3.32 -25.74
CA ILE A 486 -9.15 2.99 -25.13
C ILE A 486 -9.33 1.80 -24.17
N GLU A 487 -8.38 0.87 -24.21
CA GLU A 487 -8.34 -0.22 -23.24
C GLU A 487 -7.93 0.29 -21.85
N SER A 488 -8.63 -0.19 -20.81
CA SER A 488 -8.25 0.05 -19.41
C SER A 488 -6.98 -0.73 -19.06
N ILE A 489 -6.23 -0.27 -18.03
CA ILE A 489 -5.07 -0.97 -17.45
C ILE A 489 -5.38 -2.39 -16.94
N HIS A 490 -6.65 -2.73 -16.81
CA HIS A 490 -7.11 -4.05 -16.44
C HIS A 490 -7.14 -5.05 -17.61
N SER A 491 -6.73 -4.64 -18.82
CA SER A 491 -6.59 -5.58 -19.95
C SER A 491 -5.32 -6.40 -19.82
N ASP A 492 -5.43 -7.72 -19.85
CA ASP A 492 -4.35 -8.71 -19.59
C ASP A 492 -3.25 -8.78 -20.69
N ALA A 493 -3.07 -7.75 -21.51
CA ALA A 493 -2.20 -7.76 -22.69
C ALA A 493 -0.76 -7.27 -22.45
N ALA A 494 -0.24 -7.31 -21.22
CA ALA A 494 1.17 -6.98 -21.01
C ALA A 494 2.08 -8.05 -21.62
N LEU A 495 3.09 -7.64 -22.39
CA LEU A 495 4.17 -8.51 -22.85
C LEU A 495 4.89 -9.08 -21.61
N LEU A 496 4.73 -10.38 -21.36
CA LEU A 496 5.38 -11.06 -20.26
C LEU A 496 6.86 -11.25 -20.58
N ASP A 497 7.73 -10.71 -19.74
CA ASP A 497 9.14 -11.07 -19.74
C ASP A 497 9.28 -12.53 -19.24
N PRO A 498 9.71 -13.48 -20.10
CA PRO A 498 9.82 -14.89 -19.72
C PRO A 498 10.84 -15.13 -18.60
N THR A 499 11.77 -14.20 -18.35
CA THR A 499 12.80 -14.33 -17.30
C THR A 499 12.24 -14.10 -15.89
N LEU A 500 11.04 -13.54 -15.77
CA LEU A 500 10.39 -13.33 -14.47
C LEU A 500 10.11 -14.64 -13.73
N LYS A 501 9.93 -15.75 -14.46
CA LYS A 501 9.71 -17.09 -13.86
C LYS A 501 10.86 -17.53 -12.96
N ASP A 502 12.08 -17.13 -13.29
CA ASP A 502 13.29 -17.55 -12.56
C ASP A 502 13.36 -16.92 -11.15
N ASP A 503 12.67 -15.79 -10.94
CA ASP A 503 12.60 -15.10 -9.65
C ASP A 503 11.32 -15.43 -8.84
N LEU A 504 10.44 -16.31 -9.35
CA LEU A 504 9.28 -16.80 -8.61
C LEU A 504 9.68 -17.84 -7.55
N ILE A 505 10.47 -17.40 -6.60
CA ILE A 505 10.92 -18.16 -5.43
C ILE A 505 10.12 -17.66 -4.24
N TYR A 506 9.77 -18.55 -3.30
CA TYR A 506 8.96 -18.21 -2.13
C TYR A 506 9.70 -18.55 -0.85
N ASP A 507 9.78 -17.57 0.05
CA ASP A 507 10.44 -17.74 1.34
C ASP A 507 9.48 -18.37 2.35
N TRP A 508 10.02 -19.25 3.21
CA TRP A 508 9.26 -19.91 4.26
C TRP A 508 9.39 -19.24 5.63
N HIS A 509 10.23 -18.19 5.74
CA HIS A 509 10.43 -17.36 6.93
C HIS A 509 10.53 -15.86 6.57
N PRO A 510 10.22 -14.94 7.51
CA PRO A 510 10.50 -13.52 7.35
C PRO A 510 11.99 -13.28 7.09
N LYS A 511 12.31 -12.23 6.33
CA LYS A 511 13.69 -11.87 5.97
C LYS A 511 14.24 -10.84 6.97
N TYR A 512 14.30 -11.24 8.27
CA TYR A 512 15.01 -10.50 9.31
C TYR A 512 16.51 -10.78 9.26
N SER A 513 17.27 -10.33 10.27
CA SER A 513 18.69 -10.66 10.40
C SER A 513 18.95 -11.44 11.68
N PHE A 514 20.07 -12.20 11.72
CA PHE A 514 20.40 -13.18 12.74
C PHE A 514 19.44 -14.37 12.77
N ILE A 515 19.05 -14.87 11.60
CA ILE A 515 18.24 -16.07 11.49
C ILE A 515 19.15 -17.30 11.62
N ASP A 516 18.81 -18.23 12.51
CA ASP A 516 19.61 -19.42 12.79
C ASP A 516 19.13 -20.61 11.95
N HIS A 517 20.03 -21.18 11.17
CA HIS A 517 19.81 -22.37 10.36
C HIS A 517 20.72 -23.50 10.78
N ILE A 518 20.22 -24.73 10.77
CA ILE A 518 21.00 -25.94 11.03
C ILE A 518 20.72 -26.96 9.94
N SER A 519 21.78 -27.47 9.30
CA SER A 519 21.72 -28.49 8.27
C SER A 519 22.71 -29.61 8.55
N THR A 520 22.44 -30.78 8.00
CA THR A 520 23.41 -31.94 7.97
C THR A 520 24.44 -31.80 6.87
N GLU A 521 24.22 -30.88 5.93
CA GLU A 521 25.08 -30.63 4.77
C GLU A 521 25.50 -29.18 4.72
N ALA A 522 26.65 -28.89 4.10
CA ALA A 522 27.08 -27.53 3.87
C ALA A 522 26.07 -26.79 2.99
N PHE A 523 25.76 -25.55 3.35
CA PHE A 523 24.87 -24.73 2.55
C PHE A 523 25.52 -24.39 1.21
N SER A 524 24.80 -24.58 0.10
CA SER A 524 25.24 -24.15 -1.22
C SER A 524 24.59 -22.81 -1.59
N PHE A 525 25.23 -22.08 -2.48
CA PHE A 525 24.70 -20.81 -3.00
C PHE A 525 23.31 -20.97 -3.61
N GLU A 526 23.13 -21.99 -4.47
CA GLU A 526 21.86 -22.22 -5.17
C GLU A 526 20.74 -22.62 -4.19
N ALA A 527 21.04 -23.44 -3.20
CA ALA A 527 20.05 -23.83 -2.20
C ALA A 527 19.66 -22.64 -1.30
N PHE A 528 20.60 -21.77 -0.96
CA PHE A 528 20.31 -20.56 -0.19
C PHE A 528 19.47 -19.56 -1.01
N LYS A 529 19.87 -19.22 -2.24
CA LYS A 529 19.13 -18.33 -3.14
C LYS A 529 17.73 -18.84 -3.43
N GLY A 530 17.60 -20.16 -3.65
CA GLY A 530 16.34 -20.85 -3.94
C GLY A 530 15.46 -21.14 -2.71
N ALA A 531 15.91 -20.80 -1.48
CA ALA A 531 15.23 -21.17 -0.22
C ALA A 531 14.92 -22.67 -0.10
N SER A 532 15.81 -23.53 -0.66
CA SER A 532 15.61 -24.98 -0.81
C SER A 532 16.61 -25.84 -0.04
N TYR A 533 17.40 -25.24 0.85
CA TYR A 533 18.30 -25.99 1.76
C TYR A 533 17.51 -26.82 2.77
N HIS A 534 18.12 -27.91 3.22
CA HIS A 534 17.51 -28.84 4.17
C HIS A 534 17.69 -28.35 5.60
N GLU A 535 16.66 -27.65 6.12
CA GLU A 535 16.62 -27.21 7.52
C GLU A 535 16.24 -28.38 8.43
N VAL A 536 17.08 -28.68 9.41
CA VAL A 536 16.84 -29.75 10.39
C VAL A 536 16.65 -29.19 11.82
N GLY A 537 16.91 -27.89 12.02
CA GLY A 537 16.70 -27.19 13.29
C GLY A 537 15.30 -26.56 13.39
N ASP A 538 14.89 -26.19 14.59
CA ASP A 538 13.65 -25.46 14.83
C ASP A 538 13.92 -24.07 15.46
N PHE A 539 14.95 -23.36 14.97
CA PHE A 539 15.38 -22.09 15.53
C PHE A 539 14.97 -20.88 14.69
N ALA A 540 14.84 -21.01 13.37
CA ALA A 540 14.54 -19.91 12.46
C ALA A 540 13.16 -19.26 12.66
N ASN A 541 12.11 -20.03 12.98
CA ASN A 541 10.73 -19.58 13.05
C ASN A 541 10.00 -19.91 14.36
N ARG A 542 10.74 -20.12 15.44
CA ARG A 542 10.13 -20.50 16.72
C ARG A 542 10.40 -19.45 17.78
N PRO A 543 9.48 -19.27 18.74
CA PRO A 543 9.68 -18.32 19.83
C PRO A 543 10.85 -18.70 20.72
N PHE A 544 11.57 -17.67 21.15
CA PHE A 544 12.59 -17.76 22.21
C PHE A 544 12.09 -17.01 23.44
N VAL A 545 12.44 -17.51 24.62
CA VAL A 545 12.18 -16.82 25.88
C VAL A 545 13.29 -15.79 26.12
N PHE A 546 12.91 -14.57 26.44
CA PHE A 546 13.87 -13.53 26.79
C PHE A 546 14.19 -13.53 28.29
N ASP A 547 15.47 -13.53 28.63
CA ASP A 547 16.02 -13.42 29.99
C ASP A 547 16.53 -11.98 30.16
N GLU A 548 15.77 -11.14 30.85
CA GLU A 548 16.10 -9.73 31.07
C GLU A 548 17.41 -9.55 31.87
N GLN A 549 17.69 -10.41 32.86
CA GLN A 549 18.89 -10.28 33.68
C GLN A 549 20.17 -10.54 32.90
N ARG A 550 20.09 -11.38 31.88
CA ARG A 550 21.21 -11.76 31.02
C ARG A 550 21.18 -11.10 29.64
N MET A 551 20.13 -10.34 29.32
CA MET A 551 19.92 -9.74 28.02
C MET A 551 20.02 -10.79 26.89
N ALA A 552 19.35 -11.93 27.06
CA ALA A 552 19.53 -13.11 26.23
C ALA A 552 18.19 -13.73 25.81
N PHE A 553 18.05 -14.02 24.54
CA PHE A 553 17.00 -14.90 24.04
C PHE A 553 17.45 -16.36 24.11
N LYS A 554 16.60 -17.24 24.61
CA LYS A 554 16.91 -18.66 24.84
C LYS A 554 15.82 -19.58 24.32
N ARG A 555 16.22 -20.71 23.75
CA ARG A 555 15.31 -21.76 23.34
C ARG A 555 15.90 -23.15 23.61
N GLU A 556 15.10 -24.01 24.23
CA GLU A 556 15.28 -25.44 24.24
C GLU A 556 14.49 -26.03 23.07
N GLY A 557 15.17 -26.29 21.97
CA GLY A 557 14.62 -26.77 20.70
C GLY A 557 15.15 -28.15 20.35
N GLY A 558 15.36 -28.40 19.07
CA GLY A 558 15.91 -29.67 18.60
C GLY A 558 16.44 -29.66 17.18
N VAL A 559 17.27 -30.64 16.90
CA VAL A 559 17.63 -31.10 15.57
C VAL A 559 16.80 -32.34 15.27
N TYR A 560 16.07 -32.33 14.18
CA TYR A 560 15.10 -33.37 13.82
C TYR A 560 15.61 -34.19 12.61
N LEU A 561 16.00 -35.43 12.86
CA LEU A 561 16.48 -36.41 11.86
C LEU A 561 15.66 -37.68 11.96
N ASP A 562 16.30 -38.81 12.33
CA ASP A 562 15.65 -40.08 12.68
C ASP A 562 14.84 -39.97 13.98
N LYS A 563 15.23 -39.05 14.86
CA LYS A 563 14.55 -38.66 16.09
C LYS A 563 14.86 -37.20 16.38
N LYS A 564 14.24 -36.65 17.43
CA LYS A 564 14.63 -35.36 17.99
C LYS A 564 15.91 -35.52 18.81
N TYR A 565 16.90 -34.68 18.53
CA TYR A 565 18.07 -34.49 19.37
C TYR A 565 17.92 -33.14 20.07
N ASP A 566 17.86 -33.17 21.42
CA ASP A 566 17.67 -31.94 22.16
C ASP A 566 18.83 -30.97 21.91
N THR A 567 18.45 -29.74 21.62
CA THR A 567 19.39 -28.70 21.19
C THR A 567 19.02 -27.39 21.86
N PHE A 568 19.98 -26.80 22.57
CA PHE A 568 19.83 -25.51 23.25
C PHE A 568 20.47 -24.41 22.41
N CYS A 569 19.79 -23.27 22.29
CA CYS A 569 20.31 -22.06 21.68
C CYS A 569 20.12 -20.84 22.60
N ALA A 570 21.18 -20.06 22.79
CA ALA A 570 21.12 -18.78 23.50
C ALA A 570 21.81 -17.69 22.70
N LYS A 571 21.15 -16.53 22.62
CA LYS A 571 21.61 -15.32 21.93
C LYS A 571 21.69 -14.20 22.93
N ARG A 572 22.90 -13.75 23.31
CA ARG A 572 23.10 -12.64 24.23
C ARG A 572 23.57 -11.42 23.48
N TYR A 573 22.80 -10.34 23.60
CA TYR A 573 23.11 -9.06 22.97
C TYR A 573 23.77 -8.07 23.92
N SER A 574 24.68 -7.24 23.41
CA SER A 574 25.22 -6.06 24.09
C SER A 574 25.27 -4.86 23.11
N PHE A 575 25.08 -3.65 23.63
CA PHE A 575 24.80 -2.46 22.82
C PHE A 575 25.72 -1.31 23.19
N GLU A 576 26.20 -0.61 22.15
CA GLU A 576 26.90 0.67 22.20
C GLU A 576 26.15 1.72 21.38
N ALA A 577 26.70 2.93 21.21
CA ALA A 577 26.03 4.02 20.51
C ALA A 577 25.72 3.65 19.06
N LYS A 578 26.68 3.13 18.29
CA LYS A 578 26.60 2.79 16.88
C LYS A 578 27.00 1.35 16.53
N SER A 579 27.09 0.50 17.54
CA SER A 579 27.40 -0.92 17.37
C SER A 579 26.64 -1.78 18.37
N PHE A 580 26.54 -3.07 18.06
CA PHE A 580 26.07 -4.09 19.00
C PHE A 580 26.74 -5.42 18.68
N SER A 581 26.77 -6.31 19.67
CA SER A 581 27.30 -7.64 19.48
C SER A 581 26.33 -8.71 19.94
N LEU A 582 26.43 -9.87 19.30
CA LEU A 582 25.72 -11.10 19.65
C LEU A 582 26.72 -12.17 20.00
N ALA A 583 26.63 -12.70 21.23
CA ALA A 583 27.26 -13.95 21.61
C ALA A 583 26.23 -15.07 21.52
N LEU A 584 26.43 -15.94 20.53
CA LEU A 584 25.64 -17.16 20.32
C LEU A 584 26.26 -18.33 21.08
N GLU A 585 25.44 -19.11 21.77
CA GLU A 585 25.75 -20.42 22.29
C GLU A 585 24.75 -21.44 21.77
N LEU A 586 25.26 -22.49 21.10
CA LEU A 586 24.47 -23.60 20.58
C LEU A 586 25.04 -24.91 21.13
N GLN A 587 24.21 -25.76 21.71
CA GLN A 587 24.57 -27.08 22.21
C GLN A 587 23.55 -28.10 21.73
N SER A 588 24.02 -29.20 21.11
CA SER A 588 23.18 -30.27 20.59
C SER A 588 23.63 -31.65 21.12
N GLU A 589 22.68 -32.51 21.41
CA GLU A 589 22.95 -33.94 21.71
C GLU A 589 23.33 -34.76 20.48
N TYR A 590 23.20 -34.20 19.27
CA TYR A 590 23.66 -34.87 18.06
C TYR A 590 25.19 -34.87 18.00
N ALA A 591 25.77 -36.06 17.98
CA ALA A 591 27.22 -36.24 18.15
C ALA A 591 28.03 -36.10 16.86
N HIS A 592 27.35 -36.04 15.68
CA HIS A 592 28.03 -35.90 14.41
C HIS A 592 28.09 -34.45 13.94
N GLU A 593 28.85 -34.21 12.88
CA GLU A 593 28.98 -32.86 12.29
C GLU A 593 27.65 -32.36 11.77
N LEU A 594 27.37 -31.08 12.07
CA LEU A 594 26.29 -30.27 11.57
C LEU A 594 26.87 -28.98 10.98
N HIS A 595 26.12 -28.33 10.14
CA HIS A 595 26.42 -27.00 9.63
C HIS A 595 25.46 -25.98 10.22
N TYR A 596 26.03 -24.97 10.88
CA TYR A 596 25.30 -23.80 11.33
C TYR A 596 25.38 -22.70 10.29
N GLY A 597 24.27 -22.05 10.01
CA GLY A 597 24.16 -20.87 9.15
C GLY A 597 23.50 -19.73 9.92
N VAL A 598 24.07 -18.54 9.86
CA VAL A 598 23.38 -17.32 10.26
C VAL A 598 23.08 -16.47 9.04
N GLU A 599 21.79 -16.20 8.86
CA GLU A 599 21.29 -15.38 7.74
C GLU A 599 21.13 -13.92 8.17
N PHE A 600 21.56 -13.01 7.31
CA PHE A 600 21.35 -11.57 7.41
C PHE A 600 20.66 -11.07 6.15
N ASN A 601 19.76 -10.12 6.32
CA ASN A 601 19.08 -9.47 5.22
C ASN A 601 19.12 -7.96 5.46
N PHE A 602 19.73 -7.22 4.54
CA PHE A 602 19.83 -5.77 4.65
C PHE A 602 19.27 -5.08 3.41
N HIS A 603 18.36 -4.18 3.67
CA HIS A 603 17.82 -3.28 2.66
C HIS A 603 18.79 -2.13 2.38
N PHE A 604 18.90 -1.76 1.12
CA PHE A 604 19.59 -0.57 0.62
C PHE A 604 18.74 0.08 -0.46
N ALA A 605 18.77 1.42 -0.57
CA ALA A 605 18.02 2.12 -1.61
C ALA A 605 18.42 1.67 -3.03
N HIS A 606 19.67 1.29 -3.20
CA HIS A 606 20.25 0.78 -4.46
C HIS A 606 21.12 -0.45 -4.20
N PRO A 607 20.54 -1.65 -4.01
CA PRO A 607 21.30 -2.86 -3.69
C PRO A 607 22.37 -3.20 -4.73
N ASP A 608 22.13 -2.87 -6.01
CA ASP A 608 23.06 -3.05 -7.14
C ASP A 608 24.32 -2.17 -7.09
N LYS A 609 24.30 -1.11 -6.27
CA LYS A 609 25.42 -0.18 -6.08
C LYS A 609 26.23 -0.43 -4.82
N VAL A 610 25.74 -1.27 -3.92
CA VAL A 610 26.46 -1.63 -2.68
C VAL A 610 27.68 -2.48 -3.00
N LEU A 611 28.78 -2.16 -2.32
CA LEU A 611 30.00 -2.96 -2.40
C LEU A 611 30.14 -3.82 -1.16
N LEU A 612 30.28 -5.14 -1.36
CA LEU A 612 30.59 -6.10 -0.32
C LEU A 612 32.10 -6.41 -0.39
N ASN A 613 32.85 -5.97 0.64
CA ASN A 613 34.32 -6.04 0.67
C ASN A 613 34.95 -5.50 -0.64
N GLY A 614 34.47 -4.34 -1.12
CA GLY A 614 34.94 -3.68 -2.34
C GLY A 614 34.45 -4.30 -3.65
N GLN A 615 33.56 -5.31 -3.63
CA GLN A 615 33.05 -6.01 -4.82
C GLN A 615 31.53 -5.88 -4.91
N LYS A 616 30.99 -5.81 -6.12
CA LYS A 616 29.53 -5.88 -6.34
C LYS A 616 29.02 -7.30 -6.07
N VAL A 617 27.87 -7.41 -5.45
CA VAL A 617 27.22 -8.69 -5.21
C VAL A 617 26.73 -9.32 -6.54
N GLY A 618 26.22 -8.51 -7.48
CA GLY A 618 25.76 -8.96 -8.80
C GLY A 618 24.73 -10.09 -8.71
N ASP A 619 24.88 -11.11 -9.56
CA ASP A 619 23.99 -12.29 -9.56
C ASP A 619 24.23 -13.23 -8.38
N GLY A 620 25.30 -13.02 -7.64
CA GLY A 620 25.67 -13.74 -6.44
C GLY A 620 27.17 -13.81 -6.20
N LEU A 621 27.54 -13.98 -4.94
CA LEU A 621 28.93 -14.05 -4.49
C LEU A 621 29.09 -15.15 -3.45
N SER A 622 30.19 -15.89 -3.52
CA SER A 622 30.60 -16.89 -2.52
C SER A 622 32.06 -16.69 -2.14
N LEU A 623 32.36 -16.57 -0.83
CA LEU A 623 33.70 -16.36 -0.31
C LEU A 623 33.98 -17.32 0.83
N VAL A 624 35.21 -17.85 0.88
CA VAL A 624 35.67 -18.82 1.90
C VAL A 624 36.53 -18.13 2.96
N GLY A 625 36.38 -18.53 4.20
CA GLY A 625 37.27 -18.10 5.29
C GLY A 625 37.03 -16.65 5.72
N VAL A 626 35.82 -16.18 5.63
CA VAL A 626 35.42 -14.82 5.97
C VAL A 626 35.31 -14.63 7.49
N GLU A 627 35.99 -13.64 8.04
CA GLU A 627 35.89 -13.19 9.42
C GLU A 627 35.38 -11.73 9.51
N GLU A 628 35.39 -11.01 8.40
CA GLU A 628 34.94 -9.62 8.33
C GLU A 628 34.22 -9.36 7.01
N LEU A 629 33.08 -8.66 7.09
CA LEU A 629 32.29 -8.16 5.97
C LEU A 629 32.07 -6.67 6.10
N VAL A 630 32.18 -5.95 5.01
CA VAL A 630 31.87 -4.53 4.93
C VAL A 630 30.94 -4.30 3.74
N LEU A 631 29.72 -3.84 4.03
CA LEU A 631 28.74 -3.43 3.01
C LEU A 631 28.76 -1.90 2.92
N GLU A 632 29.39 -1.38 1.89
CA GLU A 632 29.53 0.06 1.66
C GLU A 632 28.33 0.59 0.85
N ASP A 633 27.58 1.53 1.44
CA ASP A 633 26.42 2.14 0.82
C ASP A 633 26.67 3.61 0.49
N SER A 634 26.82 3.91 -0.79
CA SER A 634 27.02 5.27 -1.29
C SER A 634 25.79 6.17 -1.14
N TYR A 635 24.59 5.62 -0.97
CA TYR A 635 23.36 6.40 -0.77
C TYR A 635 23.31 7.01 0.64
N THR A 636 23.50 6.19 1.68
CA THR A 636 23.53 6.67 3.07
C THR A 636 24.88 7.25 3.48
N GLN A 637 25.95 7.05 2.71
CA GLN A 637 27.34 7.37 3.06
C GLN A 637 27.75 6.63 4.36
N LYS A 638 27.26 5.40 4.54
CA LYS A 638 27.57 4.53 5.67
C LYS A 638 27.96 3.14 5.18
N ALA A 639 28.72 2.45 6.01
CA ALA A 639 29.01 1.03 5.83
C ALA A 639 28.50 0.22 7.00
N LEU A 640 27.95 -0.96 6.72
CA LEU A 640 27.64 -1.97 7.73
C LEU A 640 28.82 -2.93 7.81
N LYS A 641 29.50 -2.95 8.94
CA LYS A 641 30.61 -3.85 9.21
C LYS A 641 30.15 -4.99 10.12
N ILE A 642 30.36 -6.24 9.68
CA ILE A 642 30.11 -7.47 10.42
C ILE A 642 31.45 -8.15 10.69
N SER A 643 31.80 -8.37 11.96
CA SER A 643 32.99 -9.07 12.35
C SER A 643 32.63 -10.34 13.14
N LEU A 644 33.32 -11.45 12.85
CA LEU A 644 33.12 -12.76 13.48
C LEU A 644 34.44 -13.25 14.10
N ASP A 645 34.34 -13.99 15.21
CA ASP A 645 35.50 -14.61 15.86
C ASP A 645 35.90 -15.96 15.21
N LYS A 646 35.18 -16.38 14.16
CA LYS A 646 35.43 -17.64 13.43
C LYS A 646 35.32 -17.43 11.92
N LYS A 647 36.12 -18.20 11.16
CA LYS A 647 36.08 -18.24 9.70
C LYS A 647 34.81 -18.92 9.21
N CYS A 648 34.07 -18.25 8.35
CA CYS A 648 32.84 -18.74 7.78
C CYS A 648 32.92 -18.83 6.24
N MET A 649 32.07 -19.66 5.65
CA MET A 649 31.69 -19.58 4.26
C MET A 649 30.60 -18.54 4.10
N LEU A 650 30.75 -17.63 3.14
CA LEU A 650 29.75 -16.63 2.81
C LEU A 650 29.07 -16.98 1.49
N HIS A 651 27.74 -16.88 1.46
CA HIS A 651 26.93 -16.73 0.25
C HIS A 651 26.15 -15.42 0.33
N ALA A 652 26.12 -14.68 -0.78
CA ALA A 652 25.43 -13.41 -0.87
C ALA A 652 24.71 -13.26 -2.21
N TYR A 653 23.50 -12.70 -2.23
CA TYR A 653 22.77 -12.37 -3.46
C TYR A 653 21.81 -11.17 -3.23
N ILE A 654 21.41 -10.52 -4.34
CA ILE A 654 20.35 -9.51 -4.32
C ILE A 654 19.01 -10.23 -4.43
N LEU A 655 18.18 -10.11 -3.39
CA LEU A 655 16.84 -10.67 -3.37
C LEU A 655 15.87 -9.76 -4.13
N ASN A 656 15.24 -10.34 -5.16
CA ASN A 656 14.21 -9.69 -5.95
C ASN A 656 12.81 -10.21 -5.60
N THR A 657 11.82 -9.36 -5.77
CA THR A 657 10.40 -9.74 -5.77
C THR A 657 9.79 -9.43 -7.13
N ILE A 658 8.77 -10.21 -7.50
CA ILE A 658 7.94 -9.94 -8.66
C ILE A 658 6.60 -9.41 -8.17
N SER A 659 6.24 -8.21 -8.62
CA SER A 659 4.98 -7.57 -8.28
C SER A 659 4.22 -7.12 -9.52
N GLN A 660 2.90 -6.98 -9.38
CA GLN A 660 2.06 -6.38 -10.41
C GLN A 660 2.17 -4.85 -10.33
N SER A 661 2.22 -4.19 -11.48
CA SER A 661 2.16 -2.74 -11.63
C SER A 661 1.16 -2.36 -12.72
N GLU A 662 0.93 -1.05 -12.91
CA GLU A 662 0.08 -0.53 -14.00
C GLU A 662 0.60 -0.91 -15.38
N SER A 663 1.91 -1.07 -15.53
CA SER A 663 2.56 -1.46 -16.79
C SER A 663 2.69 -2.98 -16.98
N GLY A 664 2.27 -3.79 -16.00
CA GLY A 664 2.34 -5.25 -16.05
C GLY A 664 3.02 -5.87 -14.83
N PHE A 665 4.10 -6.63 -15.04
CA PHE A 665 4.85 -7.26 -13.95
C PHE A 665 6.26 -6.70 -13.88
N GLU A 666 6.71 -6.41 -12.67
CA GLU A 666 8.00 -5.78 -12.43
C GLU A 666 8.86 -6.61 -11.47
N ARG A 667 10.15 -6.67 -11.80
CA ARG A 667 11.20 -7.20 -10.90
C ARG A 667 11.75 -6.06 -10.07
N THR A 668 11.65 -6.17 -8.73
CA THR A 668 12.13 -5.15 -7.80
C THR A 668 13.18 -5.73 -6.86
N ALA A 669 14.38 -5.13 -6.85
CA ALA A 669 15.41 -5.47 -5.88
C ALA A 669 15.02 -4.94 -4.50
N GLN A 670 14.94 -5.84 -3.51
CA GLN A 670 14.46 -5.50 -2.16
C GLN A 670 15.61 -5.33 -1.16
N GLN A 671 16.61 -6.20 -1.24
CA GLN A 671 17.67 -6.31 -0.22
C GLN A 671 18.84 -7.15 -0.70
N ILE A 672 19.93 -7.12 0.07
CA ILE A 672 21.03 -8.10 -0.03
C ILE A 672 20.84 -9.12 1.07
N SER A 673 20.75 -10.40 0.69
CA SER A 673 20.69 -11.55 1.59
C SER A 673 22.06 -12.19 1.69
N LEU A 674 22.51 -12.47 2.92
CA LEU A 674 23.81 -13.03 3.26
C LEU A 674 23.61 -14.27 4.12
N LEU A 675 24.34 -15.34 3.84
CA LEU A 675 24.42 -16.50 4.72
C LEU A 675 25.89 -16.76 5.07
N LEU A 676 26.21 -16.67 6.36
CA LEU A 676 27.50 -17.04 6.91
C LEU A 676 27.38 -18.40 7.56
N SER A 677 28.16 -19.39 7.11
CA SER A 677 28.04 -20.75 7.61
C SER A 677 29.38 -21.39 7.97
N LEU A 678 29.33 -22.30 8.94
CA LEU A 678 30.49 -23.07 9.41
C LEU A 678 30.05 -24.43 9.96
N PRO A 679 30.92 -25.47 9.88
CA PRO A 679 30.66 -26.74 10.52
C PRO A 679 30.85 -26.66 12.04
N PHE A 680 30.09 -27.46 12.77
CA PHE A 680 30.27 -27.66 14.22
C PHE A 680 29.89 -29.09 14.64
N ALA A 681 30.37 -29.50 15.80
CA ALA A 681 30.00 -30.76 16.41
C ALA A 681 29.59 -30.51 17.87
N SER A 682 28.39 -30.94 18.23
CA SER A 682 27.75 -30.85 19.54
C SER A 682 27.71 -29.44 20.22
N ARG A 683 28.71 -28.59 20.03
CA ARG A 683 28.75 -27.22 20.63
C ARG A 683 29.34 -26.21 19.65
N LEU A 684 28.70 -25.03 19.59
CA LEU A 684 29.19 -23.86 18.89
C LEU A 684 29.04 -22.62 19.79
N GLU A 685 30.12 -21.86 19.90
CA GLU A 685 30.11 -20.48 20.40
C GLU A 685 30.56 -19.59 19.26
N LEU A 686 29.81 -18.53 18.99
CA LEU A 686 30.12 -17.57 17.93
C LEU A 686 29.85 -16.16 18.42
N LEU A 687 30.87 -15.30 18.33
CA LEU A 687 30.73 -13.87 18.57
C LEU A 687 30.60 -13.14 17.25
N THR A 688 29.52 -12.40 17.09
CA THR A 688 29.27 -11.51 15.94
C THR A 688 29.16 -10.09 16.42
N GLN A 689 29.91 -9.18 15.82
CA GLN A 689 29.81 -7.74 16.06
C GLN A 689 29.25 -7.06 14.80
N MET A 690 28.31 -6.15 15.02
CA MET A 690 27.74 -5.29 14.00
C MET A 690 28.06 -3.83 14.33
N GLU A 691 28.63 -3.10 13.38
CA GLU A 691 29.00 -1.70 13.54
C GLU A 691 28.56 -0.86 12.31
N VAL A 692 28.09 0.36 12.58
CA VAL A 692 27.81 1.36 11.53
C VAL A 692 28.99 2.32 11.46
N CYS A 693 29.68 2.30 10.32
CA CYS A 693 30.87 3.12 10.06
C CYS A 693 30.55 4.20 9.00
N ASP A 694 31.41 5.23 8.92
CA ASP A 694 31.40 6.14 7.77
C ASP A 694 32.18 5.51 6.59
N VAL A 695 31.72 5.75 5.34
CA VAL A 695 32.41 5.28 4.12
C VAL A 695 33.58 6.21 3.80
#